data_54387255cfec65b99a8869125494bf28
#
_entry.id   54387255cfec65b99a8869125494bf28
#
_cell.length_a   1.000
_cell.length_b   1.000
_cell.length_c   1.000
_cell.angle_alpha   90.00
_cell.angle_beta   90.00
_cell.angle_gamma   90.00
#
_symmetry.space_group_name_H-M   'P 1'
#
loop_
_entity.id
_entity.type
_entity.pdbx_description
1 polymer ?
#
loop_
_entity_poly.entity_id
_entity_poly.type
_entity_poly.pdbx_seq_one_letter_code
_entity_poly.pdbx_strand_id
1 'polypeptide(L)'
;MYQISNIEVPQNKRKEINEKIQFMIQNDSCSKHGITKQNIYDMYSGTGGLHGLEFKDFDSFYSFTEAKKLREVGEFFTPHSLSKFLVNCLKIDRFQLVADLTAGSGNFINWLPNQQNVYTNELNINNYKVMKYLYPDINATCGDIREYNPGMTFDCIIGNPPFNLKLHINRTEYLSQLYYCIKAHELLKPCGILALIVPVSFLSDDFSDGGMIKQMNDMYNFIHQVELPSDSFKSSGVDKFRTKIMFFSKKSEHVTNDNLYNTSLSMLSGISDLNSKSIYNTYILPVIEQKEKIKHKLFFEQVQNNQKESKNNLEFQSKVKKHLFDIKRSKNINNKYAACMEHVNKYYNQEKPEGMKFEEWEKVRLTPNKVLSYLKRVLKNQHKNEQDCIKLVKTNSGLKLKGYSHKKKIYLSKYTGLKEISFNDLILKGEYPFEDQTYRKLLNRKMKAYKQQSKPFKEMQQNSYISEWLNSYRLNDSLNDRVIELNSIQREDIGKILQKRYGLLQWDCGGGKSLAAIAYTQYHLQHNNVKNMFVVAPAIAITGTFESVLDSYGIPFVKIDSLKSIARIKPSDIVLVTFNMLTKYQRHIKKFIRLNGRKIGLVLDESDSIATMTSKRTKATLNVFRNAKYKLLTTGTSVRNSIGEAFPQFQLLFNSSVNFINRCEEIYVQDKKTKELKTERNSHYLKPYPQYHKGQKLFQESHIPEKITVFGVSQSTQHIYNSDILKNLIDSTIITRTFEEITGRSIANRFQDTCTFNNHEYTLYKKIVDEFYEMARNVQRTGNSRKDRMLKIIQQLNMLIRSCSAAHLFKEYNGSGYSSKFKKVFTMLKEWDNEPVVIGCRFKKTVYSYARYIRELFPERKLFIVTGEDMSLKQRKEMITEMKKHTNPIMVCTQQSLSSSVSINYVNKIIVTELAWNGASLHQFTARFIRFDSEADNKEIHYVTYENSIESNLLKLILSKEKLNLFMKDDNIDDEELFERFGVDFDILNMLMTKEKDQDGYTRLNWGQQEII
;
A
#
# COMPACT_ATOMS: atom_id res chain seq x y z
N MET A 1 22.08 -46.68 12.71
CA MET A 1 21.54 -46.50 11.37
C MET A 1 20.79 -47.76 10.97
N TYR A 2 19.54 -47.59 10.53
CA TYR A 2 18.73 -48.70 10.02
C TYR A 2 19.16 -49.02 8.59
N GLN A 3 19.02 -50.29 8.20
CA GLN A 3 19.34 -50.72 6.84
C GLN A 3 18.15 -50.61 5.94
N ILE A 4 18.37 -50.35 4.65
CA ILE A 4 17.27 -50.40 3.68
C ILE A 4 16.99 -51.86 3.40
N SER A 5 15.75 -52.28 3.68
CA SER A 5 15.25 -53.64 3.34
C SER A 5 14.46 -53.62 2.05
N ASN A 6 14.32 -54.80 1.43
CA ASN A 6 13.46 -54.95 0.27
C ASN A 6 12.01 -55.34 0.65
N ILE A 7 11.62 -55.06 1.89
CA ILE A 7 10.26 -55.37 2.34
C ILE A 7 9.29 -54.31 1.80
N GLU A 8 8.41 -54.72 0.94
CA GLU A 8 7.31 -53.84 0.49
C GLU A 8 6.02 -54.23 1.23
N VAL A 9 5.48 -53.25 1.99
CA VAL A 9 4.18 -53.42 2.61
C VAL A 9 3.08 -53.23 1.58
N PRO A 10 2.22 -54.24 1.33
CA PRO A 10 1.09 -54.12 0.41
C PRO A 10 0.19 -52.94 0.77
N GLN A 11 -0.24 -52.20 -0.23
CA GLN A 11 -0.97 -50.92 -0.03
C GLN A 11 -2.24 -51.11 0.82
N ASN A 12 -2.96 -52.20 0.62
CA ASN A 12 -4.18 -52.55 1.39
C ASN A 12 -3.92 -52.87 2.86
N LYS A 13 -2.69 -53.23 3.27
CA LYS A 13 -2.31 -53.56 4.65
C LYS A 13 -1.63 -52.41 5.39
N ARG A 14 -1.27 -51.37 4.72
CA ARG A 14 -0.50 -50.25 5.31
C ARG A 14 -1.24 -49.59 6.49
N LYS A 15 -2.52 -49.33 6.35
CA LYS A 15 -3.34 -48.74 7.43
C LYS A 15 -3.32 -49.61 8.69
N GLU A 16 -3.61 -50.89 8.56
CA GLU A 16 -3.63 -51.82 9.65
C GLU A 16 -2.25 -51.93 10.35
N ILE A 17 -1.19 -52.01 9.57
CA ILE A 17 0.19 -52.08 10.08
C ILE A 17 0.57 -50.76 10.79
N ASN A 18 0.24 -49.60 10.23
CA ASN A 18 0.52 -48.31 10.86
C ASN A 18 -0.22 -48.18 12.20
N GLU A 19 -1.50 -48.53 12.24
CA GLU A 19 -2.31 -48.49 13.48
C GLU A 19 -1.74 -49.45 14.54
N LYS A 20 -1.34 -50.67 14.17
CA LYS A 20 -0.66 -51.61 15.06
C LYS A 20 0.66 -51.07 15.60
N ILE A 21 1.50 -50.50 14.75
CA ILE A 21 2.78 -49.89 15.15
C ILE A 21 2.52 -48.74 16.14
N GLN A 22 1.61 -47.85 15.81
CA GLN A 22 1.25 -46.73 16.70
C GLN A 22 0.72 -47.20 18.05
N PHE A 23 -0.17 -48.17 18.06
CA PHE A 23 -0.66 -48.76 19.28
C PHE A 23 0.43 -49.39 20.15
N MET A 24 1.35 -50.15 19.51
CA MET A 24 2.45 -50.80 20.25
C MET A 24 3.45 -49.78 20.80
N ILE A 25 3.73 -48.70 20.08
CA ILE A 25 4.60 -47.61 20.57
C ILE A 25 3.91 -46.88 21.74
N GLN A 26 2.64 -46.58 21.63
CA GLN A 26 1.88 -45.89 22.68
C GLN A 26 1.83 -46.68 23.99
N ASN A 27 1.77 -48.02 23.91
CA ASN A 27 1.66 -48.91 25.07
C ASN A 27 3.03 -49.52 25.48
N ASP A 28 4.13 -49.03 24.92
CA ASP A 28 5.48 -49.57 25.16
C ASP A 28 5.56 -51.09 25.07
N SER A 29 4.87 -51.66 24.09
CA SER A 29 4.69 -53.11 23.94
C SER A 29 5.49 -53.71 22.77
N CYS A 30 6.25 -52.92 22.01
CA CYS A 30 7.00 -53.40 20.86
C CYS A 30 7.94 -54.57 21.18
N SER A 31 8.70 -54.48 22.25
CA SER A 31 9.63 -55.53 22.68
C SER A 31 8.93 -56.83 23.13
N LYS A 32 7.72 -56.71 23.73
CA LYS A 32 6.89 -57.84 24.13
C LYS A 32 6.38 -58.65 22.95
N HIS A 33 6.19 -58.04 21.81
CA HIS A 33 5.76 -58.68 20.59
C HIS A 33 6.89 -58.98 19.59
N GLY A 34 8.17 -58.86 20.02
CA GLY A 34 9.33 -59.14 19.18
C GLY A 34 9.55 -58.17 18.03
N ILE A 35 8.93 -56.97 18.09
CA ILE A 35 9.05 -55.99 17.05
C ILE A 35 10.22 -55.05 17.33
N THR A 36 11.20 -55.08 16.40
CA THR A 36 12.41 -54.28 16.49
C THR A 36 12.17 -52.88 15.90
N LYS A 37 13.04 -51.94 16.26
CA LYS A 37 13.04 -50.62 15.62
C LYS A 37 13.29 -50.73 14.10
N GLN A 38 14.04 -51.71 13.62
CA GLN A 38 14.27 -51.99 12.21
C GLN A 38 12.94 -52.37 11.53
N ASN A 39 12.11 -53.23 12.14
CA ASN A 39 10.80 -53.58 11.59
C ASN A 39 9.89 -52.37 11.48
N ILE A 40 9.90 -51.46 12.46
CA ILE A 40 9.11 -50.23 12.42
C ILE A 40 9.61 -49.30 11.31
N TYR A 41 10.93 -49.15 11.18
CA TYR A 41 11.56 -48.38 10.12
C TYR A 41 11.20 -48.88 8.72
N ASP A 42 11.14 -50.19 8.53
CA ASP A 42 10.83 -50.81 7.25
C ASP A 42 9.33 -50.78 6.92
N MET A 43 8.45 -50.86 7.92
CA MET A 43 7.03 -51.10 7.69
C MET A 43 6.14 -49.86 7.88
N TYR A 44 6.59 -48.85 8.66
CA TYR A 44 5.78 -47.67 8.91
C TYR A 44 5.76 -46.73 7.70
N SER A 45 4.59 -46.48 7.15
CA SER A 45 4.41 -45.70 5.95
C SER A 45 3.59 -44.40 6.16
N GLY A 46 3.19 -44.09 7.40
CA GLY A 46 2.38 -42.93 7.71
C GLY A 46 0.90 -43.06 7.32
N THR A 47 0.15 -42.02 7.48
CA THR A 47 -1.29 -41.99 7.24
C THR A 47 -1.70 -41.43 5.88
N GLY A 48 -0.74 -40.84 5.16
CA GLY A 48 -0.94 -40.24 3.85
C GLY A 48 -0.97 -41.26 2.71
N GLY A 49 -1.41 -40.83 1.54
CA GLY A 49 -1.51 -41.66 0.37
C GLY A 49 -2.85 -42.38 0.18
N LEU A 50 -2.96 -43.16 -0.87
CA LEU A 50 -4.24 -43.83 -1.28
C LEU A 50 -4.61 -45.07 -0.43
N HIS A 51 -3.92 -45.32 0.67
CA HIS A 51 -4.04 -46.47 1.54
C HIS A 51 -5.41 -47.19 1.52
N GLY A 52 -5.58 -48.14 0.58
CA GLY A 52 -6.76 -48.99 0.46
C GLY A 52 -8.03 -48.27 -0.05
N LEU A 53 -7.96 -47.14 -0.66
CA LEU A 53 -9.06 -46.55 -1.41
C LEU A 53 -9.09 -47.16 -2.82
N GLU A 54 -10.08 -48.03 -3.07
CA GLU A 54 -10.38 -48.52 -4.41
C GLU A 54 -11.67 -47.85 -4.91
N PHE A 55 -11.72 -47.50 -6.19
CA PHE A 55 -12.91 -46.85 -6.79
C PHE A 55 -14.18 -47.69 -6.61
N LYS A 56 -14.03 -49.03 -6.64
CA LYS A 56 -15.16 -49.95 -6.44
C LYS A 56 -15.86 -49.82 -5.05
N ASP A 57 -15.20 -49.21 -4.09
CA ASP A 57 -15.75 -49.04 -2.73
C ASP A 57 -16.57 -47.73 -2.58
N PHE A 58 -16.80 -47.02 -3.70
CA PHE A 58 -17.50 -45.76 -3.73
C PHE A 58 -18.63 -45.76 -4.75
N ASP A 59 -19.76 -45.14 -4.40
CA ASP A 59 -20.94 -45.05 -5.24
C ASP A 59 -20.78 -44.11 -6.47
N SER A 60 -19.77 -43.25 -6.42
CA SER A 60 -19.48 -42.31 -7.53
C SER A 60 -18.02 -41.93 -7.63
N PHE A 61 -17.60 -41.51 -8.80
CA PHE A 61 -16.26 -40.92 -9.01
C PHE A 61 -16.06 -39.67 -8.18
N TYR A 62 -17.13 -38.93 -7.90
CA TYR A 62 -17.06 -37.70 -7.05
C TYR A 62 -16.77 -38.08 -5.61
N SER A 63 -17.50 -39.04 -5.00
CA SER A 63 -17.27 -39.48 -3.61
C SER A 63 -15.88 -40.13 -3.45
N PHE A 64 -15.40 -40.89 -4.45
CA PHE A 64 -14.03 -41.37 -4.46
C PHE A 64 -13.00 -40.24 -4.49
N THR A 65 -13.23 -39.24 -5.36
CA THR A 65 -12.31 -38.08 -5.49
C THR A 65 -12.29 -37.21 -4.22
N GLU A 66 -13.42 -37.02 -3.56
CA GLU A 66 -13.51 -36.34 -2.28
C GLU A 66 -12.79 -37.11 -1.17
N ALA A 67 -13.04 -38.40 -1.04
CA ALA A 67 -12.34 -39.27 -0.10
C ALA A 67 -10.83 -39.32 -0.39
N LYS A 68 -10.46 -39.33 -1.68
CA LYS A 68 -9.07 -39.24 -2.14
C LYS A 68 -8.44 -37.92 -1.70
N LYS A 69 -9.11 -36.78 -1.95
CA LYS A 69 -8.65 -35.46 -1.52
C LYS A 69 -8.51 -35.35 0.00
N LEU A 70 -9.43 -35.90 0.78
CA LEU A 70 -9.38 -35.91 2.23
C LEU A 70 -8.20 -36.73 2.77
N ARG A 71 -7.76 -37.78 2.04
CA ARG A 71 -6.60 -38.59 2.42
C ARG A 71 -5.30 -38.15 1.76
N GLU A 72 -5.35 -37.47 0.62
CA GLU A 72 -4.20 -36.83 -0.02
C GLU A 72 -3.77 -35.53 0.69
N VAL A 73 -3.94 -35.42 2.00
CA VAL A 73 -3.50 -34.25 2.79
C VAL A 73 -1.96 -34.18 2.85
N GLY A 74 -1.33 -34.27 1.70
CA GLY A 74 0.07 -33.92 1.49
C GLY A 74 1.14 -34.79 2.17
N GLU A 75 0.77 -35.83 2.91
CA GLU A 75 1.72 -36.70 3.60
C GLU A 75 2.25 -37.80 2.70
N PHE A 76 3.30 -37.54 1.95
CA PHE A 76 4.03 -38.57 1.21
C PHE A 76 5.43 -38.77 1.81
N PHE A 77 5.62 -39.88 2.47
CA PHE A 77 6.93 -40.19 3.09
C PHE A 77 7.98 -40.42 2.01
N THR A 78 9.13 -39.81 2.23
CA THR A 78 10.25 -39.96 1.31
C THR A 78 10.80 -41.39 1.36
N PRO A 79 10.87 -42.09 0.23
CA PRO A 79 11.49 -43.41 0.20
C PRO A 79 12.91 -43.41 0.77
N HIS A 80 13.29 -44.49 1.46
CA HIS A 80 14.59 -44.59 2.17
C HIS A 80 15.78 -44.46 1.23
N SER A 81 15.71 -45.01 0.02
CA SER A 81 16.75 -44.87 -1.00
C SER A 81 16.93 -43.41 -1.46
N LEU A 82 15.81 -42.69 -1.61
CA LEU A 82 15.80 -41.28 -2.00
C LEU A 82 16.32 -40.37 -0.88
N SER A 83 15.92 -40.67 0.37
CA SER A 83 16.43 -39.95 1.55
C SER A 83 17.94 -40.08 1.66
N LYS A 84 18.47 -41.32 1.47
CA LYS A 84 19.88 -41.62 1.45
C LYS A 84 20.62 -40.86 0.33
N PHE A 85 20.04 -40.88 -0.87
CA PHE A 85 20.59 -40.18 -2.01
C PHE A 85 20.72 -38.67 -1.77
N LEU A 86 19.69 -38.02 -1.28
CA LEU A 86 19.69 -36.58 -1.00
C LEU A 86 20.73 -36.21 0.07
N VAL A 87 20.77 -36.94 1.17
CA VAL A 87 21.77 -36.70 2.24
C VAL A 87 23.19 -36.91 1.74
N ASN A 88 23.41 -37.94 0.90
CA ASN A 88 24.71 -38.19 0.30
C ASN A 88 25.15 -37.09 -0.68
N CYS A 89 24.22 -36.39 -1.35
CA CYS A 89 24.53 -35.22 -2.16
C CYS A 89 25.04 -34.05 -1.33
N LEU A 90 24.69 -33.97 -0.05
CA LEU A 90 25.05 -32.87 0.83
C LEU A 90 26.34 -33.16 1.63
N LYS A 91 26.68 -34.41 1.87
CA LYS A 91 27.81 -34.86 2.75
C LYS A 91 27.88 -34.09 4.05
N ILE A 92 26.79 -34.04 4.77
CA ILE A 92 26.66 -33.29 6.02
C ILE A 92 27.70 -33.77 7.04
N ASP A 93 28.42 -32.82 7.63
CA ASP A 93 29.41 -33.08 8.67
C ASP A 93 28.75 -33.26 10.05
N ARG A 94 29.35 -34.03 10.94
CA ARG A 94 28.85 -34.32 12.29
C ARG A 94 28.67 -33.09 13.20
N PHE A 95 29.31 -31.98 12.86
CA PHE A 95 29.24 -30.72 13.62
C PHE A 95 28.18 -29.76 13.07
N GLN A 96 27.63 -30.02 11.90
CA GLN A 96 26.60 -29.19 11.29
C GLN A 96 25.26 -29.40 11.97
N LEU A 97 24.54 -28.29 12.16
CA LEU A 97 23.17 -28.30 12.63
C LEU A 97 22.22 -28.43 11.42
N VAL A 98 21.39 -29.44 11.48
CA VAL A 98 20.46 -29.78 10.39
C VAL A 98 19.04 -29.75 10.89
N ALA A 99 18.11 -29.20 10.06
CA ALA A 99 16.69 -29.26 10.36
C ALA A 99 15.88 -29.90 9.24
N ASP A 100 14.76 -30.54 9.63
CA ASP A 100 13.67 -30.94 8.76
C ASP A 100 12.35 -30.41 9.35
N LEU A 101 11.68 -29.50 8.65
CA LEU A 101 10.55 -28.75 9.18
C LEU A 101 9.21 -29.51 9.04
N THR A 102 9.19 -30.65 8.31
CA THR A 102 8.05 -31.52 8.09
C THR A 102 8.51 -32.98 8.03
N ALA A 103 9.06 -33.47 9.14
CA ALA A 103 9.93 -34.62 9.16
C ALA A 103 9.27 -35.99 8.93
N GLY A 104 7.92 -36.05 9.04
CA GLY A 104 7.21 -37.34 8.95
C GLY A 104 7.69 -38.36 9.98
N SER A 105 8.10 -39.53 9.54
CA SER A 105 8.73 -40.54 10.39
C SER A 105 10.25 -40.38 10.56
N GLY A 106 10.84 -39.33 10.00
CA GLY A 106 12.25 -39.01 10.12
C GLY A 106 13.17 -39.77 9.14
N ASN A 107 12.74 -40.04 7.93
CA ASN A 107 13.49 -40.88 6.97
C ASN A 107 14.86 -40.30 6.57
N PHE A 108 15.02 -38.95 6.61
CA PHE A 108 16.32 -38.30 6.40
C PHE A 108 17.29 -38.53 7.59
N ILE A 109 16.74 -38.61 8.82
CA ILE A 109 17.52 -38.68 10.06
C ILE A 109 18.47 -39.89 10.07
N ASN A 110 18.01 -41.03 9.51
CA ASN A 110 18.81 -42.26 9.48
C ASN A 110 20.17 -42.09 8.81
N TRP A 111 20.31 -41.14 7.91
CA TRP A 111 21.50 -40.93 7.11
C TRP A 111 22.39 -39.80 7.61
N LEU A 112 21.90 -39.05 8.63
CA LEU A 112 22.65 -37.95 9.22
C LEU A 112 23.68 -38.44 10.24
N PRO A 113 24.91 -37.87 10.25
CA PRO A 113 26.05 -38.41 11.01
C PRO A 113 25.94 -38.22 12.54
N ASN A 114 25.14 -37.22 12.99
CA ASN A 114 24.95 -36.93 14.40
C ASN A 114 23.50 -36.54 14.71
N GLN A 115 22.79 -37.42 15.37
CA GLN A 115 21.37 -37.21 15.70
C GLN A 115 21.13 -36.05 16.69
N GLN A 116 22.04 -35.78 17.59
CA GLN A 116 21.96 -34.70 18.57
C GLN A 116 21.92 -33.29 17.91
N ASN A 117 22.51 -33.18 16.70
CA ASN A 117 22.50 -31.95 15.90
C ASN A 117 21.35 -31.87 14.92
N VAL A 118 20.37 -32.78 15.02
CA VAL A 118 19.18 -32.81 14.14
C VAL A 118 17.99 -32.23 14.88
N TYR A 119 17.34 -31.28 14.23
CA TYR A 119 16.16 -30.59 14.70
C TYR A 119 14.99 -30.89 13.74
N THR A 120 13.87 -31.29 14.29
CA THR A 120 12.72 -31.66 13.45
C THR A 120 11.44 -31.06 13.99
N ASN A 121 10.53 -30.79 13.07
CA ASN A 121 9.15 -30.44 13.39
C ASN A 121 8.21 -31.37 12.63
N GLU A 122 7.15 -31.83 13.26
CA GLU A 122 6.13 -32.68 12.66
C GLU A 122 4.77 -32.29 13.17
N LEU A 123 3.81 -32.09 12.25
CA LEU A 123 2.46 -31.71 12.60
C LEU A 123 1.66 -32.87 13.19
N ASN A 124 1.83 -34.07 12.63
CA ASN A 124 1.09 -35.25 13.02
C ASN A 124 1.70 -35.91 14.27
N ILE A 125 0.94 -35.90 15.36
CA ILE A 125 1.39 -36.44 16.66
C ILE A 125 1.79 -37.94 16.57
N ASN A 126 1.17 -38.72 15.69
CA ASN A 126 1.48 -40.16 15.56
C ASN A 126 2.83 -40.33 14.84
N ASN A 127 3.07 -39.59 13.76
CA ASN A 127 4.35 -39.58 13.09
C ASN A 127 5.48 -39.10 14.01
N TYR A 128 5.20 -38.03 14.76
CA TYR A 128 6.12 -37.53 15.78
C TYR A 128 6.51 -38.60 16.82
N LYS A 129 5.53 -39.36 17.36
CA LYS A 129 5.79 -40.44 18.30
C LYS A 129 6.62 -41.55 17.70
N VAL A 130 6.33 -41.97 16.47
CA VAL A 130 7.12 -42.99 15.74
C VAL A 130 8.55 -42.48 15.52
N MET A 131 8.70 -41.25 15.04
CA MET A 131 10.02 -40.65 14.86
C MET A 131 10.84 -40.59 16.15
N LYS A 132 10.25 -40.11 17.24
CA LYS A 132 10.93 -40.09 18.56
C LYS A 132 11.26 -41.48 19.08
N TYR A 133 10.44 -42.50 18.81
CA TYR A 133 10.74 -43.88 19.18
C TYR A 133 11.94 -44.43 18.39
N LEU A 134 11.98 -44.14 17.07
CA LEU A 134 13.09 -44.56 16.22
C LEU A 134 14.37 -43.81 16.57
N TYR A 135 14.29 -42.50 16.76
CA TYR A 135 15.44 -41.60 16.94
C TYR A 135 15.32 -40.80 18.27
N PRO A 136 15.62 -41.39 19.41
CA PRO A 136 15.39 -40.75 20.71
C PRO A 136 16.29 -39.52 20.96
N ASP A 137 17.46 -39.43 20.31
CA ASP A 137 18.46 -38.40 20.58
C ASP A 137 18.28 -37.10 19.76
N ILE A 138 17.27 -37.03 18.91
CA ILE A 138 16.98 -35.81 18.10
C ILE A 138 16.23 -34.74 18.89
N ASN A 139 16.35 -33.51 18.47
CA ASN A 139 15.60 -32.38 18.97
C ASN A 139 14.29 -32.23 18.15
N ALA A 140 13.26 -32.96 18.55
CA ALA A 140 11.98 -32.99 17.84
C ALA A 140 10.90 -32.18 18.54
N THR A 141 10.11 -31.45 17.76
CA THR A 141 8.91 -30.74 18.18
C THR A 141 7.69 -31.28 17.42
N CYS A 142 6.52 -31.24 18.08
CA CYS A 142 5.26 -31.57 17.46
C CYS A 142 4.41 -30.28 17.38
N GLY A 143 4.16 -29.79 16.17
CA GLY A 143 3.40 -28.57 15.99
C GLY A 143 3.36 -28.07 14.56
N ASP A 144 2.67 -26.97 14.38
CA ASP A 144 2.55 -26.32 13.08
C ASP A 144 3.86 -25.64 12.68
N ILE A 145 4.27 -25.80 11.43
CA ILE A 145 5.47 -25.15 10.88
C ILE A 145 5.42 -23.62 11.00
N ARG A 146 4.22 -23.03 11.03
CA ARG A 146 4.01 -21.58 11.19
C ARG A 146 4.50 -21.07 12.54
N GLU A 147 4.37 -21.89 13.57
CA GLU A 147 4.72 -21.56 14.96
C GLU A 147 6.12 -22.07 15.33
N TYR A 148 6.72 -22.90 14.49
CA TYR A 148 8.01 -23.50 14.77
C TYR A 148 9.11 -22.42 14.89
N ASN A 149 9.71 -22.33 16.07
CA ASN A 149 10.82 -21.43 16.36
C ASN A 149 11.80 -22.09 17.38
N PRO A 150 12.85 -22.76 16.90
CA PRO A 150 13.81 -23.42 17.76
C PRO A 150 14.79 -22.46 18.45
N GLY A 151 14.72 -21.15 18.19
CA GLY A 151 15.60 -20.13 18.77
C GLY A 151 17.04 -20.16 18.23
N MET A 152 17.30 -20.89 17.15
CA MET A 152 18.62 -21.00 16.52
C MET A 152 18.53 -21.10 14.99
N THR A 153 19.69 -21.06 14.35
CA THR A 153 19.80 -21.17 12.89
C THR A 153 20.65 -22.38 12.49
N PHE A 154 20.35 -22.92 11.31
CA PHE A 154 20.88 -24.19 10.82
C PHE A 154 21.87 -24.00 9.67
N ASP A 155 22.82 -24.94 9.57
CA ASP A 155 23.77 -25.00 8.45
C ASP A 155 23.11 -25.56 7.21
N CYS A 156 22.17 -26.50 7.38
CA CYS A 156 21.42 -27.13 6.32
C CYS A 156 19.99 -27.39 6.75
N ILE A 157 19.03 -27.17 5.85
CA ILE A 157 17.64 -27.59 6.00
C ILE A 157 17.31 -28.50 4.84
N ILE A 158 16.79 -29.69 5.16
CA ILE A 158 16.35 -30.69 4.20
C ILE A 158 14.88 -30.97 4.41
N GLY A 159 14.17 -31.35 3.35
CA GLY A 159 12.75 -31.67 3.53
C GLY A 159 12.07 -32.15 2.28
N ASN A 160 10.92 -32.76 2.53
CA ASN A 160 9.91 -33.11 1.56
C ASN A 160 8.59 -32.51 2.03
N PRO A 161 8.37 -31.20 1.82
CA PRO A 161 7.15 -30.53 2.28
C PRO A 161 5.92 -31.11 1.61
N PRO A 162 4.74 -31.04 2.25
CA PRO A 162 3.49 -31.40 1.58
C PRO A 162 3.32 -30.64 0.27
N PHE A 163 2.80 -31.30 -0.77
CA PHE A 163 2.73 -30.71 -2.11
C PHE A 163 1.41 -29.99 -2.34
N ASN A 164 1.49 -28.76 -2.89
CA ASN A 164 0.37 -27.97 -3.39
C ASN A 164 -0.75 -27.67 -2.38
N LEU A 165 -0.51 -27.85 -1.09
CA LEU A 165 -1.43 -27.38 -0.06
C LEU A 165 -1.41 -25.86 0.02
N LYS A 166 -2.58 -25.27 0.23
CA LYS A 166 -2.74 -23.82 0.39
C LYS A 166 -2.74 -23.45 1.86
N LEU A 167 -1.80 -22.62 2.25
CA LEU A 167 -1.67 -22.09 3.60
C LEU A 167 -2.08 -20.62 3.64
N HIS A 168 -3.04 -20.28 4.47
CA HIS A 168 -3.47 -18.91 4.68
C HIS A 168 -2.73 -18.27 5.87
N ILE A 169 -1.91 -17.25 5.59
CA ILE A 169 -1.08 -16.57 6.58
C ILE A 169 -1.24 -15.05 6.41
N ASN A 170 -1.69 -14.36 7.45
CA ASN A 170 -1.84 -12.91 7.44
C ASN A 170 -2.57 -12.35 6.18
N ARG A 171 -3.64 -13.03 5.71
CA ARG A 171 -4.43 -12.71 4.52
C ARG A 171 -3.73 -12.96 3.18
N THR A 172 -2.62 -13.65 3.17
CA THR A 172 -1.92 -14.08 1.96
C THR A 172 -1.98 -15.60 1.86
N GLU A 173 -2.27 -16.10 0.67
CA GLU A 173 -2.27 -17.53 0.38
C GLU A 173 -0.90 -17.93 -0.16
N TYR A 174 -0.29 -18.95 0.42
CA TYR A 174 0.97 -19.53 0.00
C TYR A 174 0.80 -21.00 -0.33
N LEU A 175 1.52 -21.48 -1.34
CA LEU A 175 1.71 -22.93 -1.52
C LEU A 175 2.63 -23.46 -0.40
N SER A 176 2.34 -24.65 0.12
CA SER A 176 3.07 -25.26 1.24
C SER A 176 4.58 -25.33 1.01
N GLN A 177 5.00 -25.74 -0.21
CA GLN A 177 6.42 -25.80 -0.55
C GLN A 177 7.09 -24.42 -0.63
N LEU A 178 6.37 -23.38 -1.07
CA LEU A 178 6.89 -22.00 -1.03
C LEU A 178 6.99 -21.51 0.41
N TYR A 179 5.97 -21.78 1.23
CA TYR A 179 6.01 -21.40 2.63
C TYR A 179 7.14 -22.12 3.40
N TYR A 180 7.39 -23.39 3.06
CA TYR A 180 8.54 -24.10 3.60
C TYR A 180 9.86 -23.38 3.28
N CYS A 181 10.02 -22.89 2.04
CA CYS A 181 11.19 -22.10 1.66
C CYS A 181 11.30 -20.78 2.44
N ILE A 182 10.18 -20.08 2.67
CA ILE A 182 10.15 -18.85 3.46
C ILE A 182 10.57 -19.14 4.90
N LYS A 183 10.01 -20.18 5.51
CA LYS A 183 10.34 -20.58 6.87
C LYS A 183 11.79 -21.08 7.00
N ALA A 184 12.26 -21.84 6.03
CA ALA A 184 13.65 -22.26 5.96
C ALA A 184 14.61 -21.07 5.82
N HIS A 185 14.23 -20.03 5.08
CA HIS A 185 15.06 -18.83 4.97
C HIS A 185 15.23 -18.11 6.31
N GLU A 186 14.18 -18.06 7.14
CA GLU A 186 14.27 -17.49 8.49
C GLU A 186 15.28 -18.26 9.35
N LEU A 187 15.28 -19.59 9.23
CA LEU A 187 16.01 -20.52 10.09
C LEU A 187 17.42 -20.91 9.58
N LEU A 188 17.77 -20.62 8.33
CA LEU A 188 19.09 -20.89 7.79
C LEU A 188 20.12 -19.84 8.20
N LYS A 189 21.32 -20.27 8.50
CA LYS A 189 22.51 -19.41 8.59
C LYS A 189 22.79 -18.75 7.24
N PRO A 190 23.48 -17.59 7.19
CA PRO A 190 23.96 -17.03 5.93
C PRO A 190 24.74 -18.09 5.13
N CYS A 191 24.49 -18.19 3.83
CA CYS A 191 25.02 -19.25 2.95
C CYS A 191 24.67 -20.69 3.38
N GLY A 192 23.70 -20.91 4.26
CA GLY A 192 23.16 -22.21 4.59
C GLY A 192 22.47 -22.85 3.39
N ILE A 193 22.49 -24.18 3.32
CA ILE A 193 21.93 -24.95 2.20
C ILE A 193 20.51 -25.39 2.51
N LEU A 194 19.62 -25.19 1.55
CA LEU A 194 18.27 -25.74 1.51
C LEU A 194 18.20 -26.81 0.43
N ALA A 195 17.80 -28.03 0.78
CA ALA A 195 17.60 -29.12 -0.17
C ALA A 195 16.18 -29.67 -0.03
N LEU A 196 15.42 -29.62 -1.11
CA LEU A 196 13.99 -29.95 -1.13
C LEU A 196 13.65 -30.96 -2.20
N ILE A 197 12.73 -31.85 -1.87
CA ILE A 197 11.98 -32.64 -2.85
C ILE A 197 10.68 -31.91 -3.11
N VAL A 198 10.36 -31.61 -4.37
CA VAL A 198 9.19 -30.83 -4.78
C VAL A 198 8.63 -31.35 -6.10
N PRO A 199 7.36 -31.07 -6.45
CA PRO A 199 6.83 -31.36 -7.80
C PRO A 199 7.67 -30.69 -8.89
N VAL A 200 7.76 -31.31 -10.07
CA VAL A 200 8.51 -30.73 -11.22
C VAL A 200 7.96 -29.36 -11.59
N SER A 201 6.66 -29.14 -11.42
CA SER A 201 6.02 -27.83 -11.70
C SER A 201 6.43 -26.70 -10.77
N PHE A 202 6.99 -26.99 -9.60
CA PHE A 202 7.42 -25.96 -8.67
C PHE A 202 8.59 -25.15 -9.25
N LEU A 203 8.41 -23.83 -9.35
CA LEU A 203 9.34 -22.88 -9.96
C LEU A 203 9.64 -23.16 -11.45
N SER A 204 8.73 -23.77 -12.16
CA SER A 204 8.79 -23.82 -13.63
C SER A 204 7.99 -22.67 -14.24
N ASP A 205 8.46 -22.14 -15.38
CA ASP A 205 7.83 -21.00 -16.06
C ASP A 205 6.38 -21.26 -16.50
N ASP A 206 6.03 -22.53 -16.72
CA ASP A 206 4.69 -22.92 -17.17
C ASP A 206 3.63 -22.94 -16.06
N PHE A 207 4.05 -23.11 -14.79
CA PHE A 207 3.15 -23.38 -13.66
C PHE A 207 3.37 -22.49 -12.45
N SER A 208 4.44 -21.70 -12.44
CA SER A 208 4.76 -20.81 -11.32
C SER A 208 4.39 -19.38 -11.67
N ASP A 209 3.67 -18.73 -10.75
CA ASP A 209 3.52 -17.27 -10.80
C ASP A 209 4.91 -16.63 -10.78
N GLY A 210 5.19 -15.74 -11.73
CA GLY A 210 6.45 -14.97 -11.78
C GLY A 210 6.80 -14.28 -10.45
N GLY A 211 5.81 -14.06 -9.59
CA GLY A 211 5.98 -13.61 -8.21
C GLY A 211 6.70 -14.61 -7.32
N MET A 212 6.43 -15.92 -7.45
CA MET A 212 7.11 -16.97 -6.67
C MET A 212 8.58 -17.09 -7.03
N ILE A 213 8.89 -17.11 -8.33
CA ILE A 213 10.28 -17.17 -8.83
C ILE A 213 11.05 -15.96 -8.32
N LYS A 214 10.46 -14.77 -8.38
CA LYS A 214 11.08 -13.54 -7.87
C LYS A 214 11.32 -13.61 -6.36
N GLN A 215 10.36 -14.08 -5.58
CA GLN A 215 10.49 -14.22 -4.14
C GLN A 215 11.60 -15.22 -3.77
N MET A 216 11.70 -16.34 -4.48
CA MET A 216 12.79 -17.30 -4.29
C MET A 216 14.15 -16.68 -4.66
N ASN A 217 14.23 -15.95 -5.77
CA ASN A 217 15.45 -15.26 -6.18
C ASN A 217 15.86 -14.12 -5.23
N ASP A 218 14.93 -13.53 -4.50
CA ASP A 218 15.24 -12.51 -3.48
C ASP A 218 15.83 -13.15 -2.20
N MET A 219 15.44 -14.39 -1.88
CA MET A 219 15.86 -15.12 -0.68
C MET A 219 17.09 -16.02 -0.88
N TYR A 220 17.20 -16.65 -2.05
CA TYR A 220 18.14 -17.72 -2.31
C TYR A 220 18.94 -17.52 -3.59
N ASN A 221 20.12 -18.13 -3.62
CA ASN A 221 20.87 -18.43 -4.84
C ASN A 221 20.57 -19.88 -5.22
N PHE A 222 20.21 -20.10 -6.47
CA PHE A 222 19.90 -21.43 -7.00
C PHE A 222 21.21 -22.17 -7.29
N ILE A 223 21.41 -23.37 -6.72
CA ILE A 223 22.60 -24.18 -6.91
C ILE A 223 22.39 -25.18 -8.06
N HIS A 224 21.41 -26.07 -7.90
CA HIS A 224 21.18 -27.15 -8.87
C HIS A 224 19.80 -27.79 -8.64
N GLN A 225 19.31 -28.49 -9.65
CA GLN A 225 18.13 -29.36 -9.54
C GLN A 225 18.34 -30.69 -10.27
N VAL A 226 17.62 -31.71 -9.79
CA VAL A 226 17.66 -33.07 -10.33
C VAL A 226 16.24 -33.58 -10.46
N GLU A 227 15.80 -33.94 -11.67
CA GLU A 227 14.50 -34.55 -11.87
C GLU A 227 14.57 -36.04 -11.47
N LEU A 228 13.57 -36.50 -10.73
CA LEU A 228 13.47 -37.89 -10.26
C LEU A 228 12.62 -38.72 -11.25
N PRO A 229 12.89 -40.01 -11.36
CA PRO A 229 12.00 -40.91 -12.09
C PRO A 229 10.56 -40.85 -11.59
N SER A 230 9.61 -41.00 -12.49
CA SER A 230 8.17 -40.85 -12.16
C SER A 230 7.65 -41.89 -11.16
N ASP A 231 8.38 -43.01 -11.00
CA ASP A 231 8.10 -44.12 -10.07
C ASP A 231 8.84 -43.98 -8.73
N SER A 232 9.58 -42.91 -8.51
CA SER A 232 10.39 -42.71 -7.30
C SER A 232 9.61 -42.82 -5.99
N PHE A 233 8.32 -42.50 -5.99
CA PHE A 233 7.42 -42.58 -4.85
C PHE A 233 6.48 -43.77 -4.86
N LYS A 234 6.67 -44.70 -5.78
CA LYS A 234 5.82 -45.89 -5.91
C LYS A 234 5.75 -46.72 -4.65
N SER A 235 6.86 -46.89 -3.95
CA SER A 235 6.91 -47.56 -2.64
C SER A 235 6.10 -46.84 -1.57
N SER A 236 5.88 -45.52 -1.69
CA SER A 236 5.05 -44.72 -0.81
C SER A 236 3.58 -44.63 -1.27
N GLY A 237 3.19 -45.36 -2.31
CA GLY A 237 1.80 -45.45 -2.79
C GLY A 237 1.43 -44.41 -3.85
N VAL A 238 2.41 -43.74 -4.44
CA VAL A 238 2.19 -42.74 -5.50
C VAL A 238 2.89 -43.18 -6.77
N ASP A 239 2.13 -43.52 -7.80
CA ASP A 239 2.65 -43.90 -9.10
C ASP A 239 2.56 -42.73 -10.09
N LYS A 240 3.58 -42.60 -10.94
CA LYS A 240 3.65 -41.62 -12.05
C LYS A 240 3.57 -40.15 -11.66
N PHE A 241 4.01 -39.81 -10.45
CA PHE A 241 4.10 -38.42 -10.01
C PHE A 241 5.53 -37.87 -10.19
N ARG A 242 5.70 -36.89 -11.08
CA ARG A 242 7.00 -36.32 -11.40
C ARG A 242 7.45 -35.34 -10.32
N THR A 243 8.58 -35.62 -9.71
CA THR A 243 9.21 -34.79 -8.67
C THR A 243 10.67 -34.48 -9.05
N LYS A 244 11.23 -33.47 -8.39
CA LYS A 244 12.63 -33.08 -8.52
C LYS A 244 13.22 -32.75 -7.15
N ILE A 245 14.53 -32.89 -7.02
CA ILE A 245 15.29 -32.34 -5.91
C ILE A 245 15.84 -30.98 -6.32
N MET A 246 15.72 -29.98 -5.48
CA MET A 246 16.29 -28.66 -5.70
C MET A 246 17.22 -28.29 -4.55
N PHE A 247 18.36 -27.68 -4.90
CA PHE A 247 19.37 -27.20 -3.98
C PHE A 247 19.50 -25.69 -4.09
N PHE A 248 19.46 -25.01 -2.94
CA PHE A 248 19.58 -23.56 -2.83
C PHE A 248 20.57 -23.20 -1.72
N SER A 249 21.17 -22.02 -1.82
CA SER A 249 21.93 -21.40 -0.74
C SER A 249 21.28 -20.09 -0.32
N LYS A 250 21.11 -19.88 0.99
CA LYS A 250 20.59 -18.62 1.51
C LYS A 250 21.47 -17.46 1.08
N LYS A 251 20.90 -16.40 0.50
CA LYS A 251 21.63 -15.20 0.11
C LYS A 251 22.29 -14.52 1.30
N SER A 252 23.50 -14.05 1.09
CA SER A 252 24.27 -13.27 2.07
C SER A 252 24.84 -12.04 1.41
N GLU A 253 24.87 -10.91 2.13
CA GLU A 253 25.49 -9.66 1.65
C GLU A 253 27.02 -9.78 1.43
N HIS A 254 27.61 -10.85 1.92
CA HIS A 254 29.07 -11.12 1.83
C HIS A 254 29.44 -12.00 0.64
N VAL A 255 28.47 -12.49 -0.13
CA VAL A 255 28.75 -13.27 -1.36
C VAL A 255 29.03 -12.32 -2.50
N THR A 256 30.28 -12.29 -2.98
CA THR A 256 30.69 -11.38 -4.06
C THR A 256 30.90 -12.09 -5.41
N ASN A 257 30.73 -13.39 -5.48
CA ASN A 257 31.03 -14.18 -6.68
C ASN A 257 29.79 -14.97 -7.12
N ASP A 258 29.04 -14.42 -8.08
CA ASP A 258 27.81 -15.00 -8.62
C ASP A 258 28.07 -16.20 -9.56
N ASN A 259 29.30 -16.45 -9.96
CA ASN A 259 29.67 -17.51 -10.91
C ASN A 259 29.51 -18.94 -10.36
N LEU A 260 29.30 -19.09 -9.05
CA LEU A 260 29.06 -20.41 -8.42
C LEU A 260 27.60 -20.86 -8.50
N TYR A 261 26.73 -19.98 -8.87
CA TYR A 261 25.30 -20.24 -8.86
C TYR A 261 24.75 -20.32 -10.27
N ASN A 262 23.90 -21.32 -10.48
CA ASN A 262 23.23 -21.48 -11.75
C ASN A 262 22.15 -20.41 -11.93
N THR A 263 22.17 -19.69 -13.03
CA THR A 263 21.15 -18.72 -13.38
C THR A 263 20.01 -19.32 -14.20
N SER A 264 20.21 -20.53 -14.72
CA SER A 264 19.22 -21.30 -15.47
C SER A 264 18.90 -22.61 -14.77
N LEU A 265 17.66 -23.04 -14.84
CA LEU A 265 17.23 -24.35 -14.37
C LEU A 265 17.81 -25.42 -15.28
N SER A 266 18.86 -26.11 -14.83
CA SER A 266 19.44 -27.26 -15.54
C SER A 266 18.84 -28.55 -14.99
N MET A 267 18.33 -29.43 -15.85
CA MET A 267 17.75 -30.72 -15.47
C MET A 267 18.75 -31.85 -15.76
N LEU A 268 18.93 -32.73 -14.76
CA LEU A 268 19.53 -34.05 -14.96
C LEU A 268 18.40 -35.08 -14.88
N SER A 269 18.28 -35.92 -15.86
CA SER A 269 17.26 -36.98 -15.97
C SER A 269 17.70 -38.29 -15.29
N GLY A 270 16.83 -38.83 -14.44
CA GLY A 270 16.92 -40.17 -13.86
C GLY A 270 17.79 -40.35 -12.61
N ILE A 271 17.30 -41.09 -11.62
CA ILE A 271 18.09 -41.47 -10.42
C ILE A 271 19.14 -42.55 -10.74
N SER A 272 18.85 -43.43 -11.67
CA SER A 272 19.77 -44.53 -12.08
C SER A 272 21.11 -44.04 -12.61
N ASP A 273 21.13 -42.91 -13.25
CA ASP A 273 22.34 -42.29 -13.80
C ASP A 273 22.96 -41.21 -12.88
N LEU A 274 22.40 -41.02 -11.69
CA LEU A 274 22.84 -39.97 -10.79
C LEU A 274 23.88 -40.46 -9.80
N ASN A 275 25.03 -39.83 -9.82
CA ASN A 275 26.07 -40.02 -8.83
C ASN A 275 26.04 -38.90 -7.79
N SER A 276 25.60 -39.23 -6.57
CA SER A 276 25.58 -38.26 -5.46
C SER A 276 26.96 -37.64 -5.20
N LYS A 277 28.04 -38.35 -5.42
CA LYS A 277 29.41 -37.85 -5.29
C LYS A 277 29.74 -36.81 -6.36
N SER A 278 29.23 -36.98 -7.59
CA SER A 278 29.39 -36.02 -8.67
C SER A 278 28.61 -34.74 -8.37
N ILE A 279 27.35 -34.84 -7.94
CA ILE A 279 26.52 -33.69 -7.55
C ILE A 279 27.21 -32.91 -6.42
N TYR A 280 27.69 -33.61 -5.38
CA TYR A 280 28.41 -32.96 -4.29
C TYR A 280 29.65 -32.21 -4.79
N ASN A 281 30.55 -32.89 -5.52
CA ASN A 281 31.83 -32.27 -5.93
C ASN A 281 31.63 -31.09 -6.91
N THR A 282 30.66 -31.20 -7.82
CA THR A 282 30.48 -30.20 -8.87
C THR A 282 29.66 -28.98 -8.42
N TYR A 283 28.65 -29.19 -7.59
CA TYR A 283 27.70 -28.12 -7.28
C TYR A 283 27.68 -27.73 -5.82
N ILE A 284 27.77 -28.68 -4.88
CA ILE A 284 27.61 -28.42 -3.45
C ILE A 284 28.94 -28.00 -2.78
N LEU A 285 30.03 -28.72 -3.07
CA LEU A 285 31.32 -28.45 -2.46
C LEU A 285 31.85 -27.02 -2.70
N PRO A 286 31.77 -26.45 -3.92
CA PRO A 286 32.18 -25.07 -4.15
C PRO A 286 31.44 -24.04 -3.30
N VAL A 287 30.13 -24.27 -3.05
CA VAL A 287 29.31 -23.41 -2.20
C VAL A 287 29.73 -23.53 -0.72
N ILE A 288 30.03 -24.75 -0.26
CA ILE A 288 30.53 -25.00 1.10
C ILE A 288 31.89 -24.32 1.31
N GLU A 289 32.80 -24.44 0.35
CA GLU A 289 34.14 -23.81 0.42
C GLU A 289 34.03 -22.28 0.45
N GLN A 290 33.13 -21.72 -0.31
CA GLN A 290 32.84 -20.29 -0.29
C GLN A 290 32.26 -19.86 1.08
N LYS A 291 31.33 -20.64 1.63
CA LYS A 291 30.78 -20.43 2.97
C LYS A 291 31.89 -20.41 4.03
N GLU A 292 32.82 -21.34 4.00
CA GLU A 292 33.94 -21.37 4.94
C GLU A 292 34.89 -20.15 4.77
N LYS A 293 35.14 -19.70 3.54
CA LYS A 293 35.91 -18.45 3.29
C LYS A 293 35.18 -17.23 3.88
N ILE A 294 33.89 -17.15 3.73
CA ILE A 294 33.06 -16.08 4.30
C ILE A 294 33.10 -16.17 5.84
N LYS A 295 32.93 -17.35 6.41
CA LYS A 295 33.00 -17.58 7.85
C LYS A 295 34.36 -17.16 8.44
N HIS A 296 35.47 -17.48 7.78
CA HIS A 296 36.80 -17.00 8.15
C HIS A 296 36.91 -15.48 8.09
N LYS A 297 36.39 -14.86 7.03
CA LYS A 297 36.36 -13.40 6.89
C LYS A 297 35.56 -12.75 8.02
N LEU A 298 34.34 -13.24 8.30
CA LEU A 298 33.50 -12.77 9.40
C LEU A 298 34.13 -12.97 10.77
N PHE A 299 34.84 -14.10 10.97
CA PHE A 299 35.59 -14.35 12.19
C PHE A 299 36.72 -13.32 12.37
N PHE A 300 37.49 -13.00 11.33
CA PHE A 300 38.49 -11.95 11.39
C PHE A 300 37.87 -10.57 11.63
N GLU A 301 36.73 -10.26 11.02
CA GLU A 301 36.00 -9.03 11.30
C GLU A 301 35.46 -8.98 12.73
N GLN A 302 34.99 -10.09 13.28
CA GLN A 302 34.56 -10.22 14.67
C GLN A 302 35.74 -10.06 15.64
N VAL A 303 36.92 -10.66 15.33
CA VAL A 303 38.13 -10.48 16.12
C VAL A 303 38.58 -9.03 16.10
N GLN A 304 38.50 -8.34 14.96
CA GLN A 304 38.80 -6.90 14.87
C GLN A 304 37.78 -6.07 15.63
N ASN A 305 36.48 -6.43 15.57
CA ASN A 305 35.44 -5.75 16.33
C ASN A 305 35.56 -5.99 17.83
N ASN A 306 35.91 -7.20 18.25
CA ASN A 306 36.20 -7.51 19.66
C ASN A 306 37.43 -6.77 20.18
N GLN A 307 38.44 -6.55 19.34
CA GLN A 307 39.59 -5.69 19.68
C GLN A 307 39.18 -4.23 19.79
N LYS A 308 38.29 -3.75 18.90
CA LYS A 308 37.67 -2.42 19.01
C LYS A 308 36.76 -2.30 20.24
N GLU A 309 35.99 -3.33 20.56
CA GLU A 309 35.15 -3.37 21.78
C GLU A 309 36.02 -3.39 23.05
N SER A 310 37.09 -4.13 23.07
CA SER A 310 38.08 -4.11 24.18
C SER A 310 38.67 -2.71 24.38
N LYS A 311 39.05 -2.06 23.27
CA LYS A 311 39.56 -0.67 23.30
C LYS A 311 38.46 0.33 23.74
N ASN A 312 37.25 0.15 23.24
CA ASN A 312 36.11 0.95 23.63
C ASN A 312 35.71 0.72 25.09
N ASN A 313 35.87 -0.48 25.61
CA ASN A 313 35.62 -0.84 27.01
C ASN A 313 36.61 -0.17 27.95
N LEU A 314 37.90 -0.13 27.60
CA LEU A 314 38.93 0.58 28.35
C LEU A 314 38.68 2.10 28.34
N GLU A 315 38.29 2.66 27.22
CA GLU A 315 37.95 4.06 27.10
C GLU A 315 36.68 4.41 27.88
N PHE A 316 35.68 3.53 27.87
CA PHE A 316 34.48 3.65 28.67
C PHE A 316 34.80 3.62 30.17
N GLN A 317 35.59 2.63 30.63
CA GLN A 317 36.00 2.54 32.05
C GLN A 317 36.77 3.77 32.50
N SER A 318 37.68 4.29 31.67
CA SER A 318 38.42 5.52 31.95
C SER A 318 37.48 6.73 32.09
N LYS A 319 36.51 6.86 31.18
CA LYS A 319 35.49 7.94 31.26
C LYS A 319 34.61 7.81 32.48
N VAL A 320 34.17 6.61 32.85
CA VAL A 320 33.38 6.35 34.07
C VAL A 320 34.17 6.73 35.32
N LYS A 321 35.44 6.26 35.44
CA LYS A 321 36.32 6.61 36.57
C LYS A 321 36.49 8.13 36.70
N LYS A 322 36.74 8.84 35.61
CA LYS A 322 36.86 10.27 35.57
C LYS A 322 35.56 10.96 36.06
N HIS A 323 34.42 10.60 35.51
CA HIS A 323 33.16 11.21 35.90
C HIS A 323 32.79 10.91 37.36
N LEU A 324 33.02 9.72 37.86
CA LEU A 324 32.80 9.39 39.29
C LEU A 324 33.72 10.18 40.21
N PHE A 325 34.98 10.36 39.83
CA PHE A 325 35.91 11.20 40.57
C PHE A 325 35.47 12.65 40.64
N ASP A 326 35.03 13.22 39.50
CA ASP A 326 34.52 14.60 39.43
C ASP A 326 33.27 14.78 40.28
N ILE A 327 32.32 13.78 40.26
CA ILE A 327 31.11 13.79 41.11
C ILE A 327 31.48 13.74 42.58
N LYS A 328 32.45 12.89 42.99
CA LYS A 328 32.88 12.75 44.39
C LYS A 328 33.54 14.03 44.93
N ARG A 329 34.30 14.74 44.10
CA ARG A 329 34.97 16.02 44.49
C ARG A 329 34.05 17.24 44.51
N SER A 330 32.87 17.14 43.91
CA SER A 330 31.96 18.30 43.81
C SER A 330 31.13 18.47 45.08
N LYS A 331 31.27 19.59 45.73
CA LYS A 331 30.50 19.95 46.93
C LYS A 331 28.98 19.94 46.73
N ASN A 332 28.52 20.15 45.49
CA ASN A 332 27.10 20.31 45.18
C ASN A 332 26.39 19.00 44.75
N ILE A 333 27.14 17.97 44.39
CA ILE A 333 26.59 16.71 43.86
C ILE A 333 27.20 15.45 44.45
N ASN A 334 28.14 15.60 45.44
CA ASN A 334 28.81 14.45 46.08
C ASN A 334 27.83 13.50 46.80
N ASN A 335 26.71 14.02 47.31
CA ASN A 335 25.63 13.19 47.88
C ASN A 335 24.97 12.22 46.84
N LYS A 336 25.20 12.43 45.55
CA LYS A 336 24.72 11.53 44.49
C LYS A 336 25.74 10.47 44.06
N TYR A 337 26.96 10.49 44.69
CA TYR A 337 28.00 9.54 44.32
C TYR A 337 27.60 8.08 44.52
N ALA A 338 26.95 7.77 45.63
CA ALA A 338 26.46 6.42 45.92
C ALA A 338 25.48 5.93 44.85
N ALA A 339 24.50 6.74 44.49
CA ALA A 339 23.56 6.42 43.46
C ALA A 339 24.21 6.27 42.04
N CYS A 340 25.28 7.04 41.80
CA CYS A 340 26.04 6.87 40.54
C CYS A 340 26.84 5.58 40.52
N MET A 341 27.42 5.20 41.65
CA MET A 341 28.12 3.91 41.81
C MET A 341 27.16 2.74 41.66
N GLU A 342 25.99 2.80 42.28
CA GLU A 342 24.93 1.81 42.15
C GLU A 342 24.49 1.65 40.66
N HIS A 343 24.34 2.77 39.95
CA HIS A 343 23.97 2.73 38.53
C HIS A 343 25.06 2.13 37.65
N VAL A 344 26.33 2.36 37.98
CA VAL A 344 27.49 1.73 37.30
C VAL A 344 27.56 0.23 37.64
N ASN A 345 27.40 -0.15 38.91
CA ASN A 345 27.39 -1.54 39.35
C ASN A 345 26.24 -2.33 38.68
N LYS A 346 25.04 -1.68 38.56
CA LYS A 346 23.91 -2.30 37.85
C LYS A 346 24.19 -2.57 36.37
N TYR A 347 25.04 -1.77 35.73
CA TYR A 347 25.50 -2.04 34.38
C TYR A 347 26.42 -3.28 34.29
N TYR A 348 27.38 -3.43 35.25
CA TYR A 348 28.29 -4.55 35.24
C TYR A 348 27.65 -5.88 35.67
N ASN A 349 26.63 -5.83 36.52
CA ASN A 349 25.98 -7.01 37.10
C ASN A 349 24.61 -7.32 36.46
N GLN A 350 24.28 -6.71 35.34
CA GLN A 350 23.00 -6.96 34.68
C GLN A 350 23.04 -8.28 33.89
N GLU A 351 22.10 -9.15 34.22
CA GLU A 351 21.85 -10.40 33.50
C GLU A 351 20.47 -10.32 32.82
N LYS A 352 20.31 -11.10 31.75
CA LYS A 352 19.03 -11.20 31.07
C LYS A 352 18.06 -11.99 31.94
N PRO A 353 16.89 -11.44 32.33
CA PRO A 353 15.90 -12.16 33.11
C PRO A 353 15.44 -13.44 32.40
N GLU A 354 15.24 -14.51 33.16
CA GLU A 354 14.66 -15.75 32.65
C GLU A 354 13.29 -15.49 32.02
N GLY A 355 13.06 -16.06 30.83
CA GLY A 355 11.81 -15.89 30.10
C GLY A 355 11.69 -14.63 29.23
N MET A 356 12.59 -13.66 29.36
CA MET A 356 12.55 -12.44 28.53
C MET A 356 13.22 -12.69 27.19
N LYS A 357 12.59 -12.27 26.06
CA LYS A 357 13.20 -12.34 24.74
C LYS A 357 14.40 -11.40 24.64
N PHE A 358 15.44 -11.80 23.88
CA PHE A 358 16.67 -11.03 23.75
C PHE A 358 16.42 -9.61 23.20
N GLU A 359 15.54 -9.47 22.23
CA GLU A 359 15.18 -8.17 21.65
C GLU A 359 14.49 -7.21 22.64
N GLU A 360 13.70 -7.73 23.58
CA GLU A 360 13.09 -6.96 24.64
C GLU A 360 14.11 -6.55 25.68
N TRP A 361 15.01 -7.46 26.01
CA TRP A 361 16.11 -7.18 26.95
C TRP A 361 17.07 -6.14 26.40
N GLU A 362 17.43 -6.17 25.10
CA GLU A 362 18.26 -5.15 24.45
C GLU A 362 17.67 -3.73 24.58
N LYS A 363 16.36 -3.60 24.55
CA LYS A 363 15.69 -2.29 24.71
C LYS A 363 15.80 -1.73 26.12
N VAL A 364 15.77 -2.59 27.14
CA VAL A 364 15.73 -2.17 28.56
C VAL A 364 17.11 -2.20 29.24
N ARG A 365 18.06 -3.02 28.78
CA ARG A 365 19.40 -3.10 29.36
C ARG A 365 20.13 -1.77 29.37
N LEU A 366 21.01 -1.62 30.35
CA LEU A 366 21.93 -0.50 30.41
C LEU A 366 23.04 -0.70 29.37
N THR A 367 23.30 0.31 28.56
CA THR A 367 24.39 0.37 27.61
C THR A 367 25.47 1.34 28.10
N PRO A 368 26.75 1.24 27.66
CA PRO A 368 27.81 2.19 28.01
C PRO A 368 27.38 3.65 27.80
N ASN A 369 26.67 3.91 26.69
CA ASN A 369 26.15 5.26 26.41
C ASN A 369 25.08 5.72 27.38
N LYS A 370 24.20 4.82 27.87
CA LYS A 370 23.19 5.16 28.88
C LYS A 370 23.85 5.50 30.21
N VAL A 371 24.88 4.74 30.63
CA VAL A 371 25.64 4.98 31.85
C VAL A 371 26.39 6.30 31.76
N LEU A 372 27.18 6.54 30.72
CA LEU A 372 27.90 7.81 30.54
C LEU A 372 26.95 9.01 30.46
N SER A 373 25.80 8.84 29.82
CA SER A 373 24.79 9.90 29.75
C SER A 373 24.18 10.22 31.12
N TYR A 374 23.99 9.21 31.96
CA TYR A 374 23.55 9.37 33.32
C TYR A 374 24.58 10.16 34.16
N LEU A 375 25.85 9.73 34.14
CA LEU A 375 26.93 10.41 34.88
C LEU A 375 27.15 11.86 34.39
N LYS A 376 27.16 12.07 33.07
CA LYS A 376 27.23 13.42 32.49
C LYS A 376 26.05 14.30 32.89
N ARG A 377 24.86 13.75 33.06
CA ARG A 377 23.69 14.45 33.51
C ARG A 377 23.83 14.88 34.96
N VAL A 378 24.39 14.05 35.84
CA VAL A 378 24.67 14.38 37.23
C VAL A 378 25.74 15.47 37.30
N LEU A 379 26.84 15.37 36.55
CA LEU A 379 27.88 16.39 36.45
C LEU A 379 27.35 17.75 35.94
N LYS A 380 26.48 17.70 34.94
CA LYS A 380 25.85 18.93 34.40
C LYS A 380 25.02 19.70 35.42
N ASN A 381 24.59 19.04 36.49
CA ASN A 381 23.89 19.65 37.62
C ASN A 381 24.80 20.33 38.64
N GLN A 382 26.14 20.20 38.49
CA GLN A 382 27.13 20.85 39.34
C GLN A 382 27.06 22.38 39.26
N HIS A 383 26.68 22.95 38.11
CA HIS A 383 26.65 24.39 37.85
C HIS A 383 25.26 25.00 37.94
N LYS A 384 24.29 24.29 38.48
CA LYS A 384 22.97 24.86 38.68
C LYS A 384 22.84 25.50 40.07
N ASN A 385 22.89 26.82 40.08
CA ASN A 385 22.20 27.59 41.10
C ASN A 385 20.72 27.23 41.07
N GLU A 386 20.07 27.19 42.20
CA GLU A 386 18.73 26.70 42.50
C GLU A 386 17.56 27.36 41.77
N GLN A 387 17.80 28.14 40.75
CA GLN A 387 16.76 28.66 39.89
C GLN A 387 16.40 27.61 38.82
N ASP A 388 15.40 26.84 39.13
CA ASP A 388 14.81 25.81 38.30
C ASP A 388 14.04 26.39 37.13
N CYS A 389 14.76 26.77 36.11
CA CYS A 389 14.16 27.19 34.87
C CYS A 389 13.81 25.94 34.01
N ILE A 390 12.55 25.78 33.69
CA ILE A 390 12.13 24.91 32.59
C ILE A 390 12.73 25.50 31.31
N LYS A 391 13.61 24.76 30.63
CA LYS A 391 14.29 25.23 29.42
C LYS A 391 13.67 24.65 28.17
N LEU A 392 13.41 25.49 27.19
CA LEU A 392 13.07 25.10 25.83
C LEU A 392 14.34 24.74 25.10
N VAL A 393 14.37 23.56 24.53
CA VAL A 393 15.51 23.07 23.75
C VAL A 393 15.08 22.72 22.37
N LYS A 394 15.81 23.21 21.36
CA LYS A 394 15.63 22.81 19.97
C LYS A 394 16.11 21.39 19.78
N THR A 395 15.25 20.50 19.31
CA THR A 395 15.58 19.12 18.94
C THR A 395 15.31 18.90 17.46
N ASN A 396 15.81 17.81 16.91
CA ASN A 396 15.54 17.44 15.52
C ASN A 396 14.04 17.27 15.21
N SER A 397 13.21 17.05 16.22
CA SER A 397 11.75 16.93 16.12
C SER A 397 11.00 18.22 16.54
N GLY A 398 11.70 19.34 16.63
CA GLY A 398 11.12 20.63 17.05
C GLY A 398 11.58 21.10 18.43
N LEU A 399 10.85 22.04 19.00
CA LEU A 399 11.15 22.57 20.33
C LEU A 399 10.53 21.68 21.41
N LYS A 400 11.33 21.29 22.41
CA LYS A 400 10.87 20.48 23.55
C LYS A 400 11.22 21.17 24.86
N LEU A 401 10.33 21.03 25.83
CA LEU A 401 10.59 21.47 27.21
C LEU A 401 11.59 20.52 27.87
N LYS A 402 12.74 21.04 28.32
CA LYS A 402 13.65 20.31 29.18
C LYS A 402 13.66 20.96 30.57
N GLY A 403 13.45 20.14 31.58
CA GLY A 403 13.48 20.55 33.00
C GLY A 403 13.42 19.28 33.85
N TYR A 404 13.57 19.48 35.19
CA TYR A 404 13.38 18.37 36.10
C TYR A 404 11.94 17.82 35.98
N SER A 405 11.80 16.52 35.88
CA SER A 405 10.50 15.88 35.64
C SER A 405 9.44 16.26 36.70
N HIS A 406 9.85 16.43 37.95
CA HIS A 406 8.96 16.82 39.04
C HIS A 406 8.45 18.26 38.89
N LYS A 407 9.34 19.25 38.68
CA LYS A 407 8.94 20.63 38.48
C LYS A 407 8.22 20.91 37.18
N LYS A 408 8.57 20.17 36.14
CA LYS A 408 7.84 20.17 34.88
C LYS A 408 6.40 19.71 35.06
N LYS A 409 6.16 18.65 35.85
CA LYS A 409 4.80 18.16 36.15
C LYS A 409 3.98 19.15 36.95
N ILE A 410 4.57 19.75 38.00
CA ILE A 410 3.90 20.77 38.83
C ILE A 410 3.57 22.01 38.01
N TYR A 411 4.50 22.44 37.16
CA TYR A 411 4.32 23.59 36.30
C TYR A 411 3.20 23.35 35.26
N LEU A 412 3.24 22.23 34.57
CA LEU A 412 2.22 21.91 33.61
C LEU A 412 0.84 21.72 34.23
N SER A 413 0.75 21.12 35.43
CA SER A 413 -0.52 20.98 36.17
C SER A 413 -1.09 22.33 36.64
N LYS A 414 -0.23 23.27 37.06
CA LYS A 414 -0.64 24.60 37.52
C LYS A 414 -1.26 25.45 36.39
N TYR A 415 -0.70 25.37 35.17
CA TYR A 415 -1.12 26.24 34.08
C TYR A 415 -2.15 25.60 33.14
N THR A 416 -2.25 24.28 33.10
CA THR A 416 -2.98 23.58 32.05
C THR A 416 -3.95 22.50 32.54
N GLY A 417 -3.86 22.11 33.80
CA GLY A 417 -4.64 21.03 34.39
C GLY A 417 -4.27 19.64 33.85
N LEU A 418 -3.32 19.51 32.90
CA LEU A 418 -2.93 18.28 32.24
C LEU A 418 -1.56 17.81 32.73
N LYS A 419 -1.38 16.50 32.84
CA LYS A 419 -0.13 15.89 33.34
C LYS A 419 1.05 16.01 32.36
N GLU A 420 0.80 16.12 31.07
CA GLU A 420 1.81 16.28 30.02
C GLU A 420 1.30 17.15 28.87
N ILE A 421 1.92 18.29 28.65
CA ILE A 421 1.64 19.17 27.51
C ILE A 421 2.88 19.32 26.64
N SER A 422 2.71 19.31 25.34
CA SER A 422 3.76 19.67 24.40
C SER A 422 3.94 21.19 24.33
N PHE A 423 5.13 21.64 23.93
CA PHE A 423 5.37 23.05 23.73
C PHE A 423 4.44 23.69 22.68
N ASN A 424 4.07 22.94 21.68
CA ASN A 424 3.17 23.42 20.65
C ASN A 424 1.77 23.74 21.20
N ASP A 425 1.35 23.00 22.21
CA ASP A 425 0.06 23.16 22.85
C ASP A 425 0.02 24.40 23.75
N LEU A 426 1.15 24.74 24.39
CA LEU A 426 1.29 26.00 25.13
C LEU A 426 1.22 27.22 24.20
N ILE A 427 1.78 27.10 22.98
CA ILE A 427 1.65 28.14 21.95
C ILE A 427 0.19 28.32 21.53
N LEU A 428 -0.56 27.22 21.34
CA LEU A 428 -1.97 27.26 20.98
C LEU A 428 -2.83 27.96 22.04
N LYS A 429 -2.49 27.82 23.33
CA LYS A 429 -3.18 28.48 24.43
C LYS A 429 -2.73 29.94 24.67
N GLY A 430 -1.64 30.39 24.01
CA GLY A 430 -1.10 31.73 24.20
C GLY A 430 -0.45 31.97 25.57
N GLU A 431 -0.18 30.90 26.30
CA GLU A 431 0.38 30.98 27.67
C GLU A 431 1.91 30.89 27.68
N TYR A 432 2.58 31.86 28.32
CA TYR A 432 4.05 31.92 28.42
C TYR A 432 4.53 31.99 29.82
N PRO A 433 4.98 30.91 30.38
CA PRO A 433 5.46 30.91 31.71
C PRO A 433 6.99 31.06 31.83
N PHE A 434 7.68 31.61 30.86
CA PHE A 434 9.14 31.64 30.84
C PHE A 434 9.68 33.05 31.00
N GLU A 435 10.56 33.24 31.98
CA GLU A 435 11.24 34.53 32.24
C GLU A 435 12.49 34.73 31.36
N ASP A 436 13.03 33.67 30.75
CA ASP A 436 14.24 33.72 29.90
C ASP A 436 13.97 34.44 28.58
N GLN A 437 14.60 35.61 28.39
CA GLN A 437 14.45 36.42 27.18
C GLN A 437 14.81 35.72 25.87
N THR A 438 15.76 34.81 25.91
CA THR A 438 16.18 34.03 24.70
C THR A 438 15.06 33.13 24.25
N TYR A 439 14.38 32.51 25.19
CA TYR A 439 13.27 31.62 24.90
C TYR A 439 11.99 32.39 24.57
N ARG A 440 11.76 33.56 25.16
CA ARG A 440 10.67 34.48 24.76
C ARG A 440 10.80 34.88 23.29
N LYS A 441 12.00 35.24 22.84
CA LYS A 441 12.26 35.57 21.43
C LYS A 441 11.96 34.39 20.50
N LEU A 442 12.33 33.19 20.89
CA LEU A 442 12.11 31.97 20.12
C LEU A 442 10.62 31.57 20.09
N LEU A 443 9.92 31.72 21.21
CA LEU A 443 8.48 31.56 21.37
C LEU A 443 7.71 32.55 20.52
N ASN A 444 8.02 33.84 20.63
CA ASN A 444 7.38 34.89 19.86
C ASN A 444 7.53 34.65 18.35
N ARG A 445 8.72 34.22 17.93
CA ARG A 445 8.94 33.83 16.52
C ARG A 445 8.05 32.65 16.08
N LYS A 446 7.93 31.63 16.92
CA LYS A 446 7.06 30.49 16.61
C LYS A 446 5.58 30.86 16.65
N MET A 447 5.16 31.69 17.60
CA MET A 447 3.79 32.16 17.62
C MET A 447 3.44 33.05 16.45
N LYS A 448 4.35 33.94 16.05
CA LYS A 448 4.14 34.75 14.86
C LYS A 448 3.99 33.84 13.62
N ALA A 449 4.86 32.84 13.51
CA ALA A 449 4.74 31.83 12.44
C ALA A 449 3.44 31.03 12.53
N TYR A 450 3.02 30.62 13.72
CA TYR A 450 1.76 29.91 13.92
C TYR A 450 0.55 30.79 13.56
N LYS A 451 0.46 32.01 14.09
CA LYS A 451 -0.62 32.94 13.76
C LYS A 451 -0.70 33.22 12.26
N GLN A 452 0.46 33.37 11.61
CA GLN A 452 0.50 33.55 10.16
C GLN A 452 0.04 32.31 9.40
N GLN A 453 0.41 31.12 9.88
CA GLN A 453 0.03 29.85 9.25
C GLN A 453 -1.42 29.46 9.46
N SER A 454 -1.99 29.78 10.62
CA SER A 454 -3.40 29.51 10.94
C SER A 454 -4.36 30.58 10.43
N LYS A 455 -3.84 31.68 9.87
CA LYS A 455 -4.66 32.75 9.31
C LYS A 455 -5.32 32.28 8.02
N PRO A 456 -6.65 32.44 7.87
CA PRO A 456 -7.33 32.17 6.61
C PRO A 456 -6.69 32.94 5.44
N PHE A 457 -6.68 32.34 4.25
CA PHE A 457 -6.12 33.00 3.08
C PHE A 457 -6.85 34.31 2.71
N LYS A 458 -8.14 34.41 2.97
CA LYS A 458 -8.94 35.63 2.75
C LYS A 458 -8.46 36.81 3.59
N GLU A 459 -7.97 36.57 4.79
CA GLU A 459 -7.49 37.60 5.70
C GLU A 459 -6.01 37.99 5.48
N MET A 460 -5.35 37.35 4.52
CA MET A 460 -3.93 37.64 4.27
C MET A 460 -3.74 38.83 3.36
N GLN A 461 -3.03 39.83 3.83
CA GLN A 461 -2.56 40.93 3.02
C GLN A 461 -1.35 40.47 2.19
N GLN A 462 -1.29 40.89 0.93
CA GLN A 462 -0.16 40.57 0.08
C GLN A 462 1.12 41.25 0.55
N ASN A 463 2.23 40.55 0.44
CA ASN A 463 3.55 41.11 0.69
C ASN A 463 4.01 41.84 -0.58
N SER A 464 4.39 43.14 -0.46
CA SER A 464 4.79 43.98 -1.59
C SER A 464 5.91 43.35 -2.43
N TYR A 465 6.93 42.80 -1.78
CA TYR A 465 8.08 42.17 -2.46
C TYR A 465 7.66 40.94 -3.30
N ILE A 466 6.76 40.11 -2.79
CA ILE A 466 6.23 38.97 -3.54
C ILE A 466 5.36 39.47 -4.69
N SER A 467 4.55 40.50 -4.46
CA SER A 467 3.67 41.09 -5.50
C SER A 467 4.48 41.71 -6.63
N GLU A 468 5.56 42.44 -6.34
CA GLU A 468 6.46 42.99 -7.34
C GLU A 468 7.09 41.90 -8.22
N TRP A 469 7.58 40.82 -7.59
CA TRP A 469 8.13 39.69 -8.32
C TRP A 469 7.07 39.04 -9.24
N LEU A 470 5.87 38.78 -8.73
CA LEU A 470 4.78 38.19 -9.50
C LEU A 470 4.31 39.07 -10.64
N ASN A 471 4.32 40.39 -10.46
CA ASN A 471 3.97 41.37 -11.51
C ASN A 471 5.02 41.43 -12.63
N SER A 472 6.29 41.19 -12.29
CA SER A 472 7.39 41.14 -13.29
C SER A 472 7.58 39.76 -13.90
N TYR A 473 6.89 38.73 -13.38
CA TYR A 473 7.09 37.35 -13.82
C TYR A 473 6.55 37.09 -15.20
N ARG A 474 7.44 36.66 -16.13
CA ARG A 474 7.17 36.38 -17.51
C ARG A 474 7.80 35.05 -17.91
N LEU A 475 7.11 34.29 -18.73
CA LEU A 475 7.62 33.08 -19.37
C LEU A 475 7.56 33.19 -20.86
N ASN A 476 8.66 32.93 -21.53
CA ASN A 476 8.74 32.91 -23.00
C ASN A 476 8.47 31.50 -23.51
N ASP A 477 7.36 31.31 -24.19
CA ASP A 477 6.99 30.05 -24.84
C ASP A 477 7.61 30.01 -26.23
N SER A 478 8.80 29.41 -26.33
CA SER A 478 9.59 29.38 -27.58
C SER A 478 8.95 28.53 -28.69
N LEU A 479 8.02 27.63 -28.35
CA LEU A 479 7.31 26.79 -29.32
C LEU A 479 6.17 27.54 -30.01
N ASN A 480 5.52 28.47 -29.29
CA ASN A 480 4.35 29.20 -29.77
C ASN A 480 4.61 30.70 -29.97
N ASP A 481 5.85 31.13 -29.84
CA ASP A 481 6.31 32.51 -29.97
C ASP A 481 5.43 33.54 -29.21
N ARG A 482 5.18 33.22 -27.92
CA ARG A 482 4.33 34.05 -27.06
C ARG A 482 4.90 34.21 -25.65
N VAL A 483 4.60 35.35 -25.06
CA VAL A 483 4.92 35.63 -23.65
C VAL A 483 3.69 35.28 -22.81
N ILE A 484 3.91 34.47 -21.76
CA ILE A 484 2.87 34.05 -20.82
C ILE A 484 3.01 34.82 -19.53
N GLU A 485 1.91 35.42 -19.12
CA GLU A 485 1.77 36.17 -17.88
C GLU A 485 0.71 35.54 -16.95
N LEU A 486 0.86 35.73 -15.65
CA LEU A 486 -0.16 35.44 -14.68
C LEU A 486 -1.22 36.55 -14.69
N ASN A 487 -2.51 36.17 -14.59
CA ASN A 487 -3.56 37.15 -14.37
C ASN A 487 -3.61 37.65 -12.91
N SER A 488 -4.46 38.60 -12.60
CA SER A 488 -4.56 39.23 -11.26
C SER A 488 -4.90 38.19 -10.18
N ILE A 489 -5.89 37.31 -10.43
CA ILE A 489 -6.34 36.28 -9.49
C ILE A 489 -5.24 35.24 -9.25
N GLN A 490 -4.59 34.79 -10.31
CA GLN A 490 -3.47 33.86 -10.21
C GLN A 490 -2.32 34.46 -9.42
N ARG A 491 -1.97 35.74 -9.66
CA ARG A 491 -0.93 36.44 -8.86
C ARG A 491 -1.31 36.55 -7.40
N GLU A 492 -2.56 36.88 -7.11
CA GLU A 492 -3.07 37.01 -5.75
C GLU A 492 -2.96 35.69 -4.99
N ASP A 493 -3.48 34.62 -5.55
CA ASP A 493 -3.55 33.31 -4.91
C ASP A 493 -2.15 32.70 -4.72
N ILE A 494 -1.30 32.76 -5.76
CA ILE A 494 0.10 32.31 -5.69
C ILE A 494 0.87 33.13 -4.65
N GLY A 495 0.67 34.44 -4.62
CA GLY A 495 1.31 35.36 -3.67
C GLY A 495 0.98 35.00 -2.21
N LYS A 496 -0.27 34.69 -1.91
CA LYS A 496 -0.69 34.21 -0.60
C LYS A 496 -0.01 32.90 -0.19
N ILE A 497 0.10 31.94 -1.13
CA ILE A 497 0.77 30.66 -0.87
C ILE A 497 2.28 30.84 -0.71
N LEU A 498 2.93 31.66 -1.54
CA LEU A 498 4.35 31.98 -1.40
C LEU A 498 4.66 32.56 -0.02
N GLN A 499 3.83 33.48 0.46
CA GLN A 499 3.95 34.10 1.77
C GLN A 499 3.78 33.09 2.90
N LYS A 500 2.83 32.17 2.76
CA LYS A 500 2.53 31.12 3.74
C LYS A 500 3.51 29.95 3.66
N ARG A 501 4.17 29.74 2.52
CA ARG A 501 5.12 28.68 2.16
C ARG A 501 4.49 27.35 1.80
N TYR A 502 3.21 27.15 2.05
CA TYR A 502 2.47 25.95 1.66
C TYR A 502 0.99 26.25 1.52
N GLY A 503 0.34 25.49 0.67
CA GLY A 503 -1.09 25.54 0.44
C GLY A 503 -1.52 24.55 -0.62
N LEU A 504 -2.82 24.47 -0.80
CA LEU A 504 -3.46 23.69 -1.84
C LEU A 504 -4.26 24.64 -2.74
N LEU A 505 -3.97 24.62 -4.04
CA LEU A 505 -4.79 25.27 -5.07
C LEU A 505 -5.80 24.27 -5.59
N GLN A 506 -7.05 24.48 -5.23
CA GLN A 506 -8.19 23.78 -5.82
C GLN A 506 -8.81 24.68 -6.89
N TRP A 507 -8.11 24.83 -7.99
CA TRP A 507 -8.60 25.55 -9.14
C TRP A 507 -9.24 24.58 -10.13
N ASP A 508 -10.27 25.01 -10.78
CA ASP A 508 -10.89 24.22 -11.85
C ASP A 508 -9.87 23.86 -12.94
N CYS A 509 -10.18 22.80 -13.67
CA CYS A 509 -9.36 22.42 -14.82
C CYS A 509 -9.34 23.57 -15.85
N GLY A 510 -8.16 23.83 -16.42
CA GLY A 510 -8.00 24.97 -17.32
C GLY A 510 -7.59 26.27 -16.63
N GLY A 511 -7.71 26.40 -15.32
CA GLY A 511 -7.37 27.62 -14.56
C GLY A 511 -5.88 27.94 -14.41
N GLY A 512 -4.97 27.19 -15.05
CA GLY A 512 -3.54 27.48 -15.05
C GLY A 512 -2.74 26.89 -13.90
N LYS A 513 -3.20 25.78 -13.28
CA LYS A 513 -2.51 25.10 -12.16
C LYS A 513 -1.03 24.80 -12.43
N SER A 514 -0.71 24.32 -13.63
CA SER A 514 0.67 24.00 -14.00
C SER A 514 1.54 25.26 -14.09
N LEU A 515 0.98 26.35 -14.59
CA LEU A 515 1.65 27.65 -14.62
C LEU A 515 1.93 28.17 -13.21
N ALA A 516 0.93 28.08 -12.32
CA ALA A 516 1.09 28.41 -10.90
C ALA A 516 2.19 27.56 -10.22
N ALA A 517 2.25 26.27 -10.54
CA ALA A 517 3.27 25.35 -10.05
C ALA A 517 4.69 25.75 -10.51
N ILE A 518 4.83 26.18 -11.75
CA ILE A 518 6.11 26.64 -12.32
C ILE A 518 6.51 27.96 -11.66
N ALA A 519 5.60 28.94 -11.55
CA ALA A 519 5.86 30.22 -10.89
C ALA A 519 6.29 30.03 -9.43
N TYR A 520 5.56 29.20 -8.67
CA TYR A 520 5.91 28.82 -7.28
C TYR A 520 7.30 28.18 -7.20
N THR A 521 7.63 27.30 -8.14
CA THR A 521 8.90 26.60 -8.21
C THR A 521 10.05 27.57 -8.47
N GLN A 522 9.92 28.43 -9.50
CA GLN A 522 10.95 29.39 -9.89
C GLN A 522 11.19 30.42 -8.81
N TYR A 523 10.12 30.95 -8.16
CA TYR A 523 10.27 31.85 -7.03
C TYR A 523 11.18 31.27 -5.95
N HIS A 524 10.92 30.02 -5.54
CA HIS A 524 11.70 29.42 -4.45
C HIS A 524 13.12 29.02 -4.83
N LEU A 525 13.38 28.69 -6.09
CA LEU A 525 14.72 28.42 -6.60
C LEU A 525 15.54 29.70 -6.74
N GLN A 526 14.97 30.75 -7.35
CA GLN A 526 15.64 32.05 -7.56
C GLN A 526 16.01 32.74 -6.24
N HIS A 527 15.14 32.64 -5.22
CA HIS A 527 15.41 33.20 -3.90
C HIS A 527 16.22 32.27 -2.99
N ASN A 528 16.78 31.17 -3.49
CA ASN A 528 17.57 30.19 -2.73
C ASN A 528 16.84 29.62 -1.49
N ASN A 529 15.51 29.65 -1.49
CA ASN A 529 14.70 29.06 -0.42
C ASN A 529 14.82 27.55 -0.36
N VAL A 530 15.02 26.93 -1.51
CA VAL A 530 15.25 25.49 -1.70
C VAL A 530 16.44 25.27 -2.63
N LYS A 531 17.10 24.11 -2.51
CA LYS A 531 18.12 23.67 -3.44
C LYS A 531 17.52 22.99 -4.66
N ASN A 532 16.45 22.25 -4.46
CA ASN A 532 15.74 21.56 -5.52
C ASN A 532 14.24 21.61 -5.27
N MET A 533 13.45 21.66 -6.33
CA MET A 533 12.01 21.53 -6.28
C MET A 533 11.61 20.19 -6.90
N PHE A 534 10.92 19.36 -6.14
CA PHE A 534 10.36 18.10 -6.62
C PHE A 534 8.93 18.34 -7.10
N VAL A 535 8.66 17.99 -8.35
CA VAL A 535 7.32 17.96 -8.93
C VAL A 535 6.88 16.50 -9.02
N VAL A 536 5.89 16.15 -8.23
CA VAL A 536 5.31 14.80 -8.19
C VAL A 536 3.93 14.85 -8.81
N ALA A 537 3.70 14.01 -9.82
CA ALA A 537 2.45 13.99 -10.57
C ALA A 537 2.19 12.60 -11.18
N PRO A 538 0.97 12.33 -11.69
CA PRO A 538 0.72 11.18 -12.56
C PRO A 538 1.66 11.14 -13.76
N ALA A 539 1.97 9.93 -14.26
CA ALA A 539 2.93 9.77 -15.37
C ALA A 539 2.54 10.61 -16.60
N ILE A 540 1.26 10.68 -16.90
CA ILE A 540 0.73 11.43 -18.03
C ILE A 540 0.92 12.95 -17.84
N ALA A 541 0.75 13.47 -16.63
CA ALA A 541 0.98 14.88 -16.34
C ALA A 541 2.48 15.23 -16.43
N ILE A 542 3.36 14.34 -15.94
CA ILE A 542 4.80 14.51 -16.07
C ILE A 542 5.19 14.60 -17.56
N THR A 543 4.86 13.56 -18.36
CA THR A 543 5.32 13.48 -19.77
C THR A 543 4.52 14.37 -20.72
N GLY A 544 3.24 14.57 -20.46
CA GLY A 544 2.36 15.32 -21.37
C GLY A 544 2.24 16.80 -21.08
N THR A 545 2.53 17.22 -19.84
CA THR A 545 2.39 18.62 -19.44
C THR A 545 3.71 19.19 -18.95
N PHE A 546 4.26 18.68 -17.84
CA PHE A 546 5.44 19.33 -17.24
C PHE A 546 6.69 19.25 -18.13
N GLU A 547 7.03 18.10 -18.71
CA GLU A 547 8.18 17.99 -19.62
C GLU A 547 8.01 18.94 -20.81
N SER A 548 6.87 18.85 -21.50
CA SER A 548 6.59 19.67 -22.69
C SER A 548 6.61 21.19 -22.39
N VAL A 549 6.03 21.59 -21.25
CA VAL A 549 5.95 23.02 -20.87
C VAL A 549 7.31 23.55 -20.39
N LEU A 550 8.07 22.76 -19.60
CA LEU A 550 9.41 23.18 -19.17
C LEU A 550 10.38 23.27 -20.34
N ASP A 551 10.29 22.33 -21.30
CA ASP A 551 11.08 22.38 -22.52
C ASP A 551 10.73 23.62 -23.37
N SER A 552 9.43 23.94 -23.53
CA SER A 552 8.98 25.10 -24.29
C SER A 552 9.41 26.44 -23.67
N TYR A 553 9.55 26.46 -22.33
CA TYR A 553 10.03 27.64 -21.60
C TYR A 553 11.55 27.67 -21.40
N GLY A 554 12.28 26.68 -21.91
CA GLY A 554 13.74 26.59 -21.76
C GLY A 554 14.17 26.39 -20.31
N ILE A 555 13.33 25.81 -19.46
CA ILE A 555 13.60 25.58 -18.02
C ILE A 555 14.20 24.20 -17.81
N PRO A 556 15.45 24.09 -17.31
CA PRO A 556 16.10 22.79 -17.14
C PRO A 556 15.44 21.96 -16.03
N PHE A 557 15.30 20.66 -16.26
CA PHE A 557 14.77 19.69 -15.31
C PHE A 557 15.48 18.33 -15.39
N VAL A 558 15.32 17.53 -14.35
CA VAL A 558 15.76 16.14 -14.29
C VAL A 558 14.58 15.24 -14.01
N LYS A 559 14.30 14.28 -14.88
CA LYS A 559 13.26 13.26 -14.67
C LYS A 559 13.85 12.03 -13.96
N ILE A 560 13.19 11.57 -12.90
CA ILE A 560 13.56 10.33 -12.21
C ILE A 560 12.91 9.13 -12.91
N ASP A 561 13.68 8.39 -13.66
CA ASP A 561 13.34 7.13 -14.33
C ASP A 561 14.16 5.95 -13.78
N SER A 562 15.34 6.21 -13.24
CA SER A 562 16.32 5.23 -12.77
C SER A 562 17.06 5.73 -11.54
N LEU A 563 17.85 4.85 -10.91
CA LEU A 563 18.76 5.28 -9.83
C LEU A 563 19.85 6.23 -10.32
N LYS A 564 20.29 6.07 -11.58
CA LYS A 564 21.31 6.93 -12.19
C LYS A 564 20.82 8.37 -12.32
N SER A 565 19.52 8.57 -12.60
CA SER A 565 18.94 9.92 -12.70
C SER A 565 18.95 10.67 -11.37
N ILE A 566 18.78 9.95 -10.22
CA ILE A 566 18.89 10.58 -8.90
C ILE A 566 20.30 11.11 -8.63
N ALA A 567 21.33 10.43 -9.12
CA ALA A 567 22.71 10.85 -8.97
C ALA A 567 23.07 12.07 -9.85
N ARG A 568 22.30 12.34 -10.89
CA ARG A 568 22.51 13.49 -11.81
C ARG A 568 21.90 14.79 -11.32
N ILE A 569 21.06 14.75 -10.29
CA ILE A 569 20.39 15.95 -9.76
C ILE A 569 21.42 16.93 -9.23
N LYS A 570 21.43 18.14 -9.79
CA LYS A 570 22.28 19.26 -9.38
C LYS A 570 21.47 20.27 -8.55
N PRO A 571 22.11 21.14 -7.77
CA PRO A 571 21.44 22.29 -7.16
C PRO A 571 20.72 23.12 -8.23
N SER A 572 19.56 23.64 -7.87
CA SER A 572 18.62 24.42 -8.71
C SER A 572 17.84 23.62 -9.76
N ASP A 573 18.05 22.30 -9.88
CA ASP A 573 17.24 21.50 -10.78
C ASP A 573 15.80 21.36 -10.26
N ILE A 574 14.85 21.40 -11.22
CA ILE A 574 13.50 20.91 -11.05
C ILE A 574 13.52 19.39 -11.25
N VAL A 575 13.01 18.66 -10.29
CA VAL A 575 13.05 17.18 -10.31
C VAL A 575 11.66 16.63 -10.56
N LEU A 576 11.43 16.07 -11.75
CA LEU A 576 10.16 15.46 -12.13
C LEU A 576 10.09 14.00 -11.69
N VAL A 577 9.04 13.64 -10.96
CA VAL A 577 8.89 12.29 -10.39
C VAL A 577 7.46 11.81 -10.54
N THR A 578 7.26 10.66 -11.18
CA THR A 578 5.94 10.03 -11.19
C THR A 578 5.65 9.32 -9.86
N PHE A 579 4.37 9.15 -9.50
CA PHE A 579 4.00 8.40 -8.27
C PHE A 579 4.59 6.97 -8.24
N ASN A 580 4.71 6.32 -9.38
CA ASN A 580 5.30 4.99 -9.48
C ASN A 580 6.80 5.02 -9.17
N MET A 581 7.55 5.99 -9.74
CA MET A 581 8.98 6.15 -9.48
C MET A 581 9.24 6.61 -8.04
N LEU A 582 8.38 7.48 -7.49
CA LEU A 582 8.44 7.87 -6.09
C LEU A 582 8.28 6.64 -5.17
N THR A 583 7.31 5.79 -5.46
CA THR A 583 7.08 4.55 -4.69
C THR A 583 8.27 3.59 -4.81
N LYS A 584 8.80 3.41 -6.02
CA LYS A 584 9.93 2.52 -6.29
C LYS A 584 11.23 3.01 -5.63
N TYR A 585 11.55 4.29 -5.74
CA TYR A 585 12.82 4.86 -5.31
C TYR A 585 12.74 5.69 -4.02
N GLN A 586 11.67 5.59 -3.24
CA GLN A 586 11.43 6.40 -2.04
C GLN A 586 12.62 6.45 -1.06
N ARG A 587 13.30 5.32 -0.85
CA ARG A 587 14.46 5.24 0.06
C ARG A 587 15.64 6.06 -0.46
N HIS A 588 15.91 6.00 -1.75
CA HIS A 588 17.02 6.71 -2.41
C HIS A 588 16.75 8.21 -2.49
N ILE A 589 15.53 8.62 -2.87
CA ILE A 589 15.11 10.02 -2.87
C ILE A 589 15.20 10.60 -1.45
N LYS A 590 14.73 9.88 -0.44
CA LYS A 590 14.83 10.31 0.96
C LYS A 590 16.28 10.42 1.44
N LYS A 591 17.16 9.52 0.99
CA LYS A 591 18.60 9.60 1.26
C LYS A 591 19.20 10.85 0.59
N PHE A 592 18.90 11.09 -0.68
CA PHE A 592 19.31 12.29 -1.41
C PHE A 592 18.89 13.58 -0.68
N ILE A 593 17.60 13.70 -0.31
CA ILE A 593 17.06 14.85 0.42
C ILE A 593 17.82 15.09 1.74
N ARG A 594 18.12 14.01 2.47
CA ARG A 594 18.85 14.09 3.74
C ARG A 594 20.27 14.57 3.56
N LEU A 595 20.98 14.08 2.53
CA LEU A 595 22.36 14.46 2.22
C LEU A 595 22.44 15.94 1.76
N ASN A 596 21.43 16.44 1.08
CA ASN A 596 21.34 17.83 0.64
C ASN A 596 20.79 18.80 1.73
N GLY A 597 20.85 18.41 3.01
CA GLY A 597 20.49 19.28 4.14
C GLY A 597 18.99 19.54 4.27
N ARG A 598 18.13 18.74 3.60
CA ARG A 598 16.67 18.85 3.60
C ARG A 598 16.15 20.21 3.05
N LYS A 599 16.93 20.90 2.25
CA LYS A 599 16.55 22.14 1.59
C LYS A 599 15.84 21.85 0.26
N ILE A 600 14.65 21.28 0.32
CA ILE A 600 13.83 20.93 -0.83
C ILE A 600 12.43 21.52 -0.70
N GLY A 601 11.79 21.74 -1.86
CA GLY A 601 10.37 22.00 -1.98
C GLY A 601 9.63 20.86 -2.67
N LEU A 602 8.32 20.88 -2.59
CA LEU A 602 7.40 19.93 -3.23
C LEU A 602 6.31 20.70 -3.97
N VAL A 603 6.11 20.34 -5.21
CA VAL A 603 4.86 20.52 -5.95
C VAL A 603 4.23 19.14 -6.10
N LEU A 604 2.99 18.98 -5.68
CA LEU A 604 2.22 17.74 -5.85
C LEU A 604 1.00 18.02 -6.69
N ASP A 605 1.08 17.67 -7.97
CA ASP A 605 -0.04 17.84 -8.89
C ASP A 605 -0.98 16.64 -8.85
N GLU A 606 -2.27 16.89 -9.08
CA GLU A 606 -3.36 15.92 -8.85
C GLU A 606 -3.27 15.30 -7.44
N SER A 607 -3.23 16.19 -6.44
CA SER A 607 -3.00 15.80 -5.04
C SER A 607 -4.10 14.90 -4.46
N ASP A 608 -5.28 14.87 -5.04
CA ASP A 608 -6.36 13.91 -4.75
C ASP A 608 -5.93 12.44 -5.02
N SER A 609 -4.86 12.22 -5.79
CA SER A 609 -4.24 10.90 -5.97
C SER A 609 -3.71 10.28 -4.66
N ILE A 610 -3.51 11.09 -3.62
CA ILE A 610 -3.09 10.61 -2.29
C ILE A 610 -4.25 10.52 -1.29
N ALA A 611 -5.51 10.57 -1.73
CA ALA A 611 -6.70 10.54 -0.87
C ALA A 611 -6.78 9.31 0.08
N THR A 612 -6.21 8.18 -0.31
CA THR A 612 -6.28 6.93 0.45
C THR A 612 -5.02 6.68 1.28
N MET A 613 -5.11 6.76 2.62
CA MET A 613 -3.98 6.57 3.55
C MET A 613 -3.29 5.21 3.43
N THR A 614 -4.02 4.16 3.05
CA THR A 614 -3.48 2.80 2.92
C THR A 614 -2.65 2.60 1.66
N SER A 615 -2.82 3.46 0.65
CA SER A 615 -2.18 3.30 -0.65
C SER A 615 -0.65 3.44 -0.57
N LYS A 616 0.07 2.69 -1.41
CA LYS A 616 1.54 2.74 -1.48
C LYS A 616 2.03 4.14 -1.87
N ARG A 617 1.33 4.83 -2.79
CA ARG A 617 1.70 6.18 -3.23
C ARG A 617 1.56 7.22 -2.12
N THR A 618 0.47 7.19 -1.35
CA THR A 618 0.27 8.10 -0.20
C THR A 618 1.35 7.91 0.86
N LYS A 619 1.62 6.65 1.23
CA LYS A 619 2.68 6.33 2.19
C LYS A 619 4.06 6.80 1.71
N ALA A 620 4.38 6.62 0.44
CA ALA A 620 5.66 7.07 -0.13
C ALA A 620 5.76 8.60 -0.12
N THR A 621 4.71 9.31 -0.56
CA THR A 621 4.68 10.78 -0.57
C THR A 621 4.85 11.36 0.83
N LEU A 622 4.07 10.87 1.81
CA LEU A 622 4.20 11.30 3.20
C LEU A 622 5.58 10.96 3.80
N ASN A 623 6.11 9.77 3.51
CA ASN A 623 7.41 9.35 4.03
C ASN A 623 8.56 10.23 3.54
N VAL A 624 8.50 10.68 2.29
CA VAL A 624 9.58 11.44 1.65
C VAL A 624 9.42 12.94 1.94
N PHE A 625 8.24 13.52 1.76
CA PHE A 625 8.05 14.97 1.65
C PHE A 625 7.37 15.65 2.83
N ARG A 626 6.80 14.94 3.81
CA ARG A 626 6.08 15.61 4.91
C ARG A 626 6.91 16.67 5.65
N ASN A 627 8.23 16.52 5.67
CA ASN A 627 9.15 17.44 6.34
C ASN A 627 9.68 18.58 5.43
N ALA A 628 9.30 18.63 4.18
CA ALA A 628 9.59 19.75 3.32
C ALA A 628 8.93 21.03 3.88
N LYS A 629 9.58 22.19 3.75
CA LYS A 629 9.03 23.46 4.26
C LYS A 629 8.11 24.14 3.25
N TYR A 630 8.41 23.99 1.99
CA TYR A 630 7.74 24.64 0.89
C TYR A 630 6.96 23.58 0.14
N LYS A 631 5.65 23.73 0.08
CA LYS A 631 4.76 22.72 -0.52
C LYS A 631 3.61 23.41 -1.21
N LEU A 632 3.46 23.12 -2.47
CA LEU A 632 2.28 23.47 -3.25
C LEU A 632 1.58 22.17 -3.67
N LEU A 633 0.33 22.04 -3.31
CA LEU A 633 -0.54 21.00 -3.80
C LEU A 633 -1.49 21.61 -4.82
N THR A 634 -1.74 20.90 -5.92
CA THR A 634 -2.68 21.34 -6.94
C THR A 634 -3.64 20.21 -7.28
N THR A 635 -4.91 20.52 -7.45
CA THR A 635 -5.94 19.59 -7.88
C THR A 635 -7.16 20.34 -8.42
N GLY A 636 -7.96 19.70 -9.26
CA GLY A 636 -9.29 20.20 -9.62
C GLY A 636 -10.33 19.87 -8.54
N THR A 637 -10.10 18.80 -7.76
CA THR A 637 -11.01 18.31 -6.72
C THR A 637 -10.21 17.75 -5.54
N SER A 638 -10.25 18.42 -4.39
CA SER A 638 -9.52 17.95 -3.20
C SER A 638 -10.20 16.74 -2.53
N VAL A 639 -11.49 16.58 -2.75
CA VAL A 639 -12.34 15.53 -2.17
C VAL A 639 -13.20 14.91 -3.26
N ARG A 640 -13.22 13.58 -3.34
CA ARG A 640 -14.02 12.84 -4.34
C ARG A 640 -15.30 12.25 -3.77
N ASN A 641 -15.21 11.66 -2.57
CA ASN A 641 -16.31 10.92 -1.96
C ASN A 641 -16.60 11.35 -0.52
N SER A 642 -15.62 11.80 0.23
CA SER A 642 -15.74 12.11 1.64
C SER A 642 -14.66 13.09 2.07
N ILE A 643 -14.99 14.01 2.99
CA ILE A 643 -14.04 14.96 3.59
C ILE A 643 -12.82 14.25 4.20
N GLY A 644 -12.98 13.01 4.66
CA GLY A 644 -11.88 12.18 5.14
C GLY A 644 -10.76 11.94 4.13
N GLU A 645 -11.03 12.10 2.83
CA GLU A 645 -10.03 12.00 1.76
C GLU A 645 -9.06 13.20 1.70
N ALA A 646 -9.43 14.33 2.30
CA ALA A 646 -8.56 15.49 2.43
C ALA A 646 -7.49 15.28 3.52
N PHE A 647 -7.69 14.36 4.46
CA PHE A 647 -6.77 14.14 5.56
C PHE A 647 -5.32 13.89 5.16
N PRO A 648 -4.98 13.03 4.18
CA PRO A 648 -3.59 12.82 3.77
C PRO A 648 -2.96 14.09 3.19
N GLN A 649 -3.72 14.95 2.55
CA GLN A 649 -3.26 16.24 2.02
C GLN A 649 -2.94 17.19 3.16
N PHE A 650 -3.81 17.32 4.17
CA PHE A 650 -3.52 18.06 5.40
C PHE A 650 -2.30 17.49 6.14
N GLN A 651 -2.20 16.17 6.24
CA GLN A 651 -1.05 15.50 6.88
C GLN A 651 0.26 15.76 6.14
N LEU A 652 0.22 15.92 4.82
CA LEU A 652 1.38 16.29 4.02
C LEU A 652 1.76 17.75 4.25
N LEU A 653 0.80 18.68 4.24
CA LEU A 653 1.03 20.11 4.46
C LEU A 653 1.56 20.40 5.86
N PHE A 654 0.96 19.78 6.87
CA PHE A 654 1.34 19.95 8.26
C PHE A 654 2.16 18.76 8.76
N ASN A 655 3.42 18.95 9.06
CA ASN A 655 4.31 17.86 9.49
C ASN A 655 4.14 17.43 10.95
N SER A 656 2.97 17.65 11.55
CA SER A 656 2.63 17.36 12.95
C SER A 656 3.51 18.05 14.02
N SER A 657 4.28 19.05 13.65
CA SER A 657 5.05 19.86 14.64
C SER A 657 4.14 20.78 15.47
N VAL A 658 2.97 21.12 14.91
CA VAL A 658 1.88 21.85 15.55
C VAL A 658 0.58 21.20 15.13
N ASN A 659 -0.39 21.08 16.03
CA ASN A 659 -1.68 20.48 15.69
C ASN A 659 -2.59 21.49 14.99
N PHE A 660 -2.50 21.57 13.66
CA PHE A 660 -3.43 22.36 12.85
C PHE A 660 -4.63 21.55 12.36
N ILE A 661 -4.44 20.22 12.17
CA ILE A 661 -5.41 19.37 11.52
C ILE A 661 -6.65 19.17 12.38
N ASN A 662 -6.45 19.02 13.71
CA ASN A 662 -7.56 18.79 14.61
C ASN A 662 -7.37 19.59 15.91
N ARG A 663 -8.25 20.55 16.15
CA ARG A 663 -8.29 21.37 17.35
C ARG A 663 -9.54 21.06 18.18
N CYS A 664 -10.27 20.05 17.84
CA CYS A 664 -11.50 19.67 18.54
C CYS A 664 -11.15 19.16 19.94
N GLU A 665 -11.76 19.73 20.97
CA GLU A 665 -11.63 19.24 22.34
C GLU A 665 -12.42 17.95 22.53
N GLU A 666 -13.52 17.82 21.81
CA GLU A 666 -14.40 16.69 21.83
C GLU A 666 -14.37 15.94 20.50
N ILE A 667 -14.52 14.64 20.57
CA ILE A 667 -14.65 13.72 19.43
C ILE A 667 -15.87 12.84 19.64
N TYR A 668 -16.37 12.30 18.55
CA TYR A 668 -17.54 11.46 18.54
C TYR A 668 -17.14 10.04 18.17
N VAL A 669 -17.37 9.10 19.06
CA VAL A 669 -17.01 7.70 18.87
C VAL A 669 -18.27 6.86 18.75
N GLN A 670 -18.42 6.18 17.63
CA GLN A 670 -19.56 5.30 17.42
C GLN A 670 -19.39 3.99 18.20
N ASP A 671 -20.34 3.68 19.05
CA ASP A 671 -20.42 2.39 19.73
C ASP A 671 -20.60 1.26 18.72
N LYS A 672 -19.82 0.19 18.86
CA LYS A 672 -19.82 -0.92 17.90
C LYS A 672 -21.09 -1.75 17.95
N LYS A 673 -21.80 -1.77 19.09
CA LYS A 673 -22.99 -2.60 19.32
C LYS A 673 -24.27 -1.82 19.08
N THR A 674 -24.43 -0.66 19.74
CA THR A 674 -25.63 0.18 19.67
C THR A 674 -25.64 1.11 18.47
N LYS A 675 -24.45 1.38 17.89
CA LYS A 675 -24.21 2.35 16.82
C LYS A 675 -24.54 3.79 17.19
N GLU A 676 -24.84 4.08 18.42
CA GLU A 676 -25.02 5.42 18.95
C GLU A 676 -23.66 6.14 19.03
N LEU A 677 -23.69 7.44 18.81
CA LEU A 677 -22.53 8.29 18.97
C LEU A 677 -22.38 8.71 20.42
N LYS A 678 -21.19 8.49 20.97
CA LYS A 678 -20.80 8.97 22.30
C LYS A 678 -19.77 10.06 22.15
N THR A 679 -19.99 11.16 22.84
CA THR A 679 -19.01 12.24 22.92
C THR A 679 -17.91 11.86 23.89
N GLU A 680 -16.66 11.92 23.43
CA GLU A 680 -15.48 11.66 24.25
C GLU A 680 -14.51 12.83 24.17
N ARG A 681 -13.77 13.07 25.24
CA ARG A 681 -12.70 14.04 25.22
C ARG A 681 -11.56 13.57 24.31
N ASN A 682 -11.12 14.41 23.39
CA ASN A 682 -10.01 14.12 22.51
C ASN A 682 -8.70 13.91 23.31
N SER A 683 -8.24 12.69 23.42
CA SER A 683 -7.01 12.34 24.15
C SER A 683 -5.75 12.97 23.53
N HIS A 684 -5.83 13.45 22.29
CA HIS A 684 -4.77 14.15 21.56
C HIS A 684 -4.95 15.68 21.55
N TYR A 685 -5.99 16.17 22.20
CA TYR A 685 -6.16 17.61 22.38
C TYR A 685 -4.92 18.18 23.07
N LEU A 686 -4.36 19.25 22.51
CA LEU A 686 -3.10 19.85 22.96
C LEU A 686 -1.85 18.94 22.89
N LYS A 687 -1.90 17.79 22.17
CA LYS A 687 -0.74 16.93 21.93
C LYS A 687 -0.37 16.94 20.42
N PRO A 688 0.85 16.50 20.06
CA PRO A 688 1.18 16.31 18.66
C PRO A 688 0.18 15.39 17.98
N TYR A 689 -0.30 15.80 16.81
CA TYR A 689 -1.29 15.04 16.05
C TYR A 689 -0.72 13.68 15.62
N PRO A 690 -1.43 12.58 15.82
CA PRO A 690 -0.98 11.25 15.40
C PRO A 690 -0.94 11.16 13.87
N GLN A 691 0.03 10.39 13.36
CA GLN A 691 0.23 10.22 11.94
C GLN A 691 -0.43 8.94 11.42
N TYR A 692 -0.59 8.87 10.10
CA TYR A 692 -1.14 7.69 9.39
C TYR A 692 -2.52 7.27 9.90
N HIS A 693 -2.75 5.97 10.08
CA HIS A 693 -4.07 5.42 10.41
C HIS A 693 -4.69 5.95 11.70
N LYS A 694 -3.86 6.20 12.73
CA LYS A 694 -4.35 6.79 13.99
C LYS A 694 -4.81 8.23 13.78
N GLY A 695 -4.09 8.98 12.97
CA GLY A 695 -4.46 10.36 12.63
C GLY A 695 -5.74 10.41 11.79
N GLN A 696 -5.86 9.55 10.80
CA GLN A 696 -7.08 9.44 9.99
C GLN A 696 -8.30 9.10 10.85
N LYS A 697 -8.14 8.13 11.76
CA LYS A 697 -9.21 7.74 12.68
C LYS A 697 -9.66 8.91 13.55
N LEU A 698 -8.71 9.63 14.13
CA LEU A 698 -9.01 10.80 14.96
C LEU A 698 -9.69 11.91 14.16
N PHE A 699 -9.28 12.17 12.92
CA PHE A 699 -9.92 13.12 12.03
C PHE A 699 -11.38 12.72 11.71
N GLN A 700 -11.60 11.42 11.45
CA GLN A 700 -12.95 10.89 11.24
C GLN A 700 -13.82 11.02 12.50
N GLU A 701 -13.31 10.65 13.66
CA GLU A 701 -14.02 10.79 14.94
C GLU A 701 -14.30 12.25 15.31
N SER A 702 -13.56 13.20 14.74
CA SER A 702 -13.78 14.63 14.98
C SER A 702 -14.83 15.24 14.08
N HIS A 703 -14.91 14.82 12.82
CA HIS A 703 -15.70 15.52 11.80
C HIS A 703 -16.73 14.63 11.09
N ILE A 704 -16.45 13.34 10.92
CA ILE A 704 -17.32 12.37 10.23
C ILE A 704 -17.27 11.02 10.97
N PRO A 705 -17.75 10.95 12.22
CA PRO A 705 -17.63 9.77 13.07
C PRO A 705 -18.42 8.58 12.54
N GLU A 706 -19.44 8.81 11.75
CA GLU A 706 -20.31 7.78 11.21
C GLU A 706 -19.64 7.05 10.05
N LYS A 707 -19.67 5.72 10.10
CA LYS A 707 -19.15 4.89 9.02
C LYS A 707 -20.24 4.63 8.02
N ILE A 708 -20.09 5.18 6.83
CA ILE A 708 -20.90 4.79 5.68
C ILE A 708 -20.49 3.41 5.25
N THR A 709 -21.41 2.47 5.31
CA THR A 709 -21.23 1.17 4.69
C THR A 709 -22.12 1.12 3.44
N VAL A 710 -21.56 0.71 2.31
CA VAL A 710 -22.26 0.50 1.04
C VAL A 710 -23.44 -0.47 1.14
N PHE A 711 -23.64 -1.07 2.29
CA PHE A 711 -24.69 -2.06 2.56
C PHE A 711 -25.49 -1.76 3.83
N GLY A 712 -26.01 -0.56 3.95
CA GLY A 712 -27.15 -0.26 4.82
C GLY A 712 -27.04 -0.71 6.28
N VAL A 713 -25.87 -0.81 6.85
CA VAL A 713 -25.70 -1.20 8.27
C VAL A 713 -25.53 0.00 9.19
N SER A 714 -25.51 1.19 8.62
CA SER A 714 -25.74 2.43 9.36
C SER A 714 -26.42 3.41 8.43
N GLN A 715 -27.64 3.76 8.72
CA GLN A 715 -28.24 5.01 8.27
C GLN A 715 -27.44 6.12 8.96
N SER A 716 -26.40 6.59 8.30
CA SER A 716 -25.75 7.79 8.72
C SER A 716 -26.20 8.91 7.84
N THR A 717 -26.95 9.79 8.39
CA THR A 717 -26.96 11.17 7.91
C THR A 717 -25.53 11.66 7.98
N GLN A 718 -24.92 12.09 6.88
CA GLN A 718 -23.55 12.61 6.88
C GLN A 718 -23.58 13.98 7.55
N HIS A 719 -23.60 13.97 8.86
CA HIS A 719 -23.42 15.17 9.62
C HIS A 719 -21.93 15.47 9.75
N ILE A 720 -21.54 16.70 9.45
CA ILE A 720 -20.17 17.19 9.65
C ILE A 720 -20.11 17.81 11.05
N TYR A 721 -19.45 17.11 11.94
CA TYR A 721 -19.25 17.58 13.32
C TYR A 721 -18.09 18.56 13.38
N ASN A 722 -18.15 19.51 14.31
CA ASN A 722 -17.14 20.55 14.49
C ASN A 722 -16.85 21.31 13.17
N SER A 723 -17.91 21.68 12.45
CA SER A 723 -17.85 22.30 11.13
C SER A 723 -17.00 23.57 11.09
N ASP A 724 -17.11 24.46 12.10
CA ASP A 724 -16.33 25.67 12.20
C ASP A 724 -14.81 25.42 12.26
N ILE A 725 -14.41 24.39 13.02
CA ILE A 725 -13.00 24.04 13.15
C ILE A 725 -12.49 23.46 11.83
N LEU A 726 -13.29 22.62 11.16
CA LEU A 726 -12.96 22.08 9.86
C LEU A 726 -12.88 23.21 8.81
N LYS A 727 -13.85 24.13 8.81
CA LYS A 727 -13.86 25.26 7.89
C LYS A 727 -12.62 26.13 8.07
N ASN A 728 -12.27 26.49 9.30
CA ASN A 728 -11.04 27.23 9.57
C ASN A 728 -9.77 26.51 9.07
N LEU A 729 -9.74 25.16 9.17
CA LEU A 729 -8.67 24.36 8.62
C LEU A 729 -8.63 24.47 7.09
N ILE A 730 -9.77 24.38 6.43
CA ILE A 730 -9.91 24.51 4.98
C ILE A 730 -9.50 25.90 4.53
N ASP A 731 -10.08 26.95 5.08
CA ASP A 731 -9.80 28.34 4.72
C ASP A 731 -8.35 28.74 4.93
N SER A 732 -7.70 28.13 5.91
CA SER A 732 -6.27 28.34 6.16
C SER A 732 -5.35 27.49 5.28
N THR A 733 -5.87 26.57 4.49
CA THR A 733 -5.06 25.56 3.79
C THR A 733 -5.33 25.51 2.30
N ILE A 734 -6.58 25.73 1.86
CA ILE A 734 -7.03 25.56 0.51
C ILE A 734 -7.51 26.90 -0.07
N ILE A 735 -7.12 27.19 -1.31
CA ILE A 735 -7.71 28.26 -2.12
C ILE A 735 -8.50 27.61 -3.23
N THR A 736 -9.82 27.78 -3.21
CA THR A 736 -10.72 27.24 -4.22
C THR A 736 -11.15 28.32 -5.17
N ARG A 737 -11.05 28.07 -6.51
CA ARG A 737 -11.52 28.97 -7.56
C ARG A 737 -12.19 28.16 -8.64
N THR A 738 -13.30 28.67 -9.14
CA THR A 738 -13.91 28.19 -10.38
C THR A 738 -13.13 28.72 -11.60
N PHE A 739 -13.36 28.11 -12.74
CA PHE A 739 -12.79 28.58 -14.00
C PHE A 739 -13.22 30.03 -14.31
N GLU A 740 -14.50 30.31 -14.10
CA GLU A 740 -15.10 31.63 -14.31
C GLU A 740 -14.46 32.70 -13.40
N GLU A 741 -14.25 32.42 -12.12
CA GLU A 741 -13.55 33.34 -11.23
C GLU A 741 -12.14 33.66 -11.69
N ILE A 742 -11.39 32.64 -12.17
CA ILE A 742 -10.01 32.87 -12.63
C ILE A 742 -9.95 33.63 -13.95
N THR A 743 -10.87 33.35 -14.86
CA THR A 743 -10.80 33.87 -16.25
C THR A 743 -11.72 35.04 -16.53
N GLY A 744 -12.74 35.25 -15.67
CA GLY A 744 -13.82 36.23 -15.92
C GLY A 744 -14.80 35.80 -17.02
N ARG A 745 -14.74 34.55 -17.48
CA ARG A 745 -15.51 34.02 -18.62
C ARG A 745 -16.27 32.77 -18.26
N SER A 746 -17.56 32.71 -18.52
CA SER A 746 -18.37 31.50 -18.44
C SER A 746 -18.41 30.84 -19.82
N ILE A 747 -17.66 29.75 -20.00
CA ILE A 747 -17.43 29.16 -21.32
C ILE A 747 -18.38 28.00 -21.62
N ALA A 748 -18.96 27.32 -20.61
CA ALA A 748 -19.66 26.06 -20.82
C ALA A 748 -21.09 26.07 -20.29
N ASN A 749 -22.02 25.74 -21.16
CA ASN A 749 -23.39 25.42 -20.84
C ASN A 749 -23.58 23.90 -20.78
N ARG A 750 -24.31 23.43 -19.77
CA ARG A 750 -24.53 21.98 -19.55
C ARG A 750 -26.00 21.69 -19.75
N PHE A 751 -26.28 20.71 -20.59
CA PHE A 751 -27.64 20.28 -20.94
C PHE A 751 -27.84 18.82 -20.56
N GLN A 752 -29.01 18.49 -20.07
CA GLN A 752 -29.43 17.12 -19.90
C GLN A 752 -30.45 16.79 -21.01
N ASP A 753 -30.06 15.90 -21.90
CA ASP A 753 -30.90 15.36 -22.95
C ASP A 753 -31.42 13.99 -22.53
N THR A 754 -32.75 13.90 -22.41
CA THR A 754 -33.36 12.64 -22.00
C THR A 754 -33.88 11.85 -23.20
N CYS A 755 -33.87 10.55 -23.10
CA CYS A 755 -34.51 9.62 -24.00
C CYS A 755 -35.29 8.57 -23.21
N THR A 756 -36.31 8.03 -23.83
CA THR A 756 -37.16 6.98 -23.26
C THR A 756 -36.73 5.61 -23.79
N PHE A 757 -36.90 4.58 -22.97
CA PHE A 757 -36.70 3.22 -23.40
C PHE A 757 -37.75 2.80 -24.42
N ASN A 758 -37.35 2.14 -25.51
CA ASN A 758 -38.32 1.39 -26.31
C ASN A 758 -38.64 0.06 -25.57
N ASN A 759 -39.67 -0.65 -26.05
CA ASN A 759 -40.15 -1.88 -25.39
C ASN A 759 -39.05 -2.94 -25.22
N HIS A 760 -38.17 -3.10 -26.20
CA HIS A 760 -37.09 -4.10 -26.15
C HIS A 760 -36.00 -3.68 -25.17
N GLU A 761 -35.63 -2.42 -25.13
CA GLU A 761 -34.69 -1.85 -24.18
C GLU A 761 -35.22 -1.96 -22.76
N TYR A 762 -36.50 -1.58 -22.55
CA TYR A 762 -37.14 -1.67 -21.24
C TYR A 762 -37.19 -3.11 -20.74
N THR A 763 -37.55 -4.06 -21.61
CA THR A 763 -37.60 -5.49 -21.27
C THR A 763 -36.21 -6.00 -20.85
N LEU A 764 -35.18 -5.64 -21.59
CA LEU A 764 -33.79 -5.99 -21.22
C LEU A 764 -33.38 -5.35 -19.88
N TYR A 765 -33.63 -4.05 -19.72
CA TYR A 765 -33.31 -3.31 -18.50
C TYR A 765 -34.02 -3.91 -17.28
N LYS A 766 -35.33 -4.14 -17.38
CA LYS A 766 -36.15 -4.77 -16.34
C LYS A 766 -35.65 -6.16 -15.98
N LYS A 767 -35.31 -7.00 -16.98
CA LYS A 767 -34.74 -8.32 -16.76
C LYS A 767 -33.47 -8.26 -15.90
N ILE A 768 -32.56 -7.32 -16.20
CA ILE A 768 -31.31 -7.15 -15.44
C ILE A 768 -31.61 -6.70 -14.00
N VAL A 769 -32.61 -5.84 -13.79
CA VAL A 769 -33.08 -5.43 -12.46
C VAL A 769 -33.66 -6.62 -11.68
N ASP A 770 -34.50 -7.43 -12.32
CA ASP A 770 -35.12 -8.60 -11.70
C ASP A 770 -34.07 -9.69 -11.33
N GLU A 771 -33.09 -9.92 -12.20
CA GLU A 771 -31.96 -10.81 -11.91
C GLU A 771 -31.11 -10.32 -10.72
N PHE A 772 -30.93 -9.01 -10.59
CA PHE A 772 -30.26 -8.44 -9.41
C PHE A 772 -31.07 -8.67 -8.14
N TYR A 773 -32.39 -8.48 -8.20
CA TYR A 773 -33.28 -8.71 -7.07
C TYR A 773 -33.24 -10.16 -6.58
N GLU A 774 -33.33 -11.12 -7.49
CA GLU A 774 -33.21 -12.55 -7.18
C GLU A 774 -31.83 -12.90 -6.60
N MET A 775 -30.80 -12.32 -7.16
CA MET A 775 -29.43 -12.50 -6.65
C MET A 775 -29.28 -11.91 -5.23
N ALA A 776 -29.79 -10.73 -4.98
CA ALA A 776 -29.73 -10.07 -3.67
C ALA A 776 -30.48 -10.88 -2.60
N ARG A 777 -31.63 -11.45 -2.95
CA ARG A 777 -32.44 -12.36 -2.11
C ARG A 777 -31.69 -13.65 -1.76
N ASN A 778 -31.05 -14.27 -2.76
CA ASN A 778 -30.27 -15.51 -2.59
C ASN A 778 -28.99 -15.29 -1.75
N VAL A 779 -28.34 -14.16 -1.91
CA VAL A 779 -27.13 -13.79 -1.18
C VAL A 779 -27.41 -13.55 0.31
N GLN A 780 -28.58 -13.05 0.67
CA GLN A 780 -29.00 -12.94 2.07
C GLN A 780 -29.20 -14.32 2.74
N ARG A 781 -29.57 -15.35 1.97
CA ARG A 781 -29.83 -16.72 2.47
C ARG A 781 -28.57 -17.58 2.56
N THR A 782 -27.53 -17.35 1.77
CA THR A 782 -26.41 -18.31 1.57
C THR A 782 -25.14 -17.98 2.35
N GLY A 783 -25.08 -16.97 3.20
CA GLY A 783 -23.92 -16.70 4.08
C GLY A 783 -22.58 -16.38 3.41
N ASN A 784 -22.56 -16.10 2.12
CA ASN A 784 -21.35 -15.76 1.37
C ASN A 784 -20.59 -14.56 1.94
N SER A 785 -19.27 -14.52 1.72
CA SER A 785 -18.42 -13.45 2.25
C SER A 785 -18.89 -12.05 1.79
N ARG A 786 -18.72 -11.04 2.63
CA ARG A 786 -19.08 -9.64 2.34
C ARG A 786 -18.42 -9.12 1.04
N LYS A 787 -17.22 -9.64 0.72
CA LYS A 787 -16.46 -9.28 -0.48
C LYS A 787 -17.11 -9.81 -1.76
N ASP A 788 -17.59 -11.04 -1.74
CA ASP A 788 -18.21 -11.68 -2.90
C ASP A 788 -19.57 -11.05 -3.21
N ARG A 789 -20.30 -10.65 -2.17
CA ARG A 789 -21.54 -9.87 -2.31
C ARG A 789 -21.30 -8.53 -3.00
N MET A 790 -20.26 -7.82 -2.57
CA MET A 790 -19.91 -6.51 -3.14
C MET A 790 -19.50 -6.60 -4.62
N LEU A 791 -18.73 -7.62 -4.98
CA LEU A 791 -18.33 -7.85 -6.38
C LEU A 791 -19.54 -8.11 -7.27
N LYS A 792 -20.50 -8.92 -6.83
CA LYS A 792 -21.72 -9.23 -7.59
C LYS A 792 -22.57 -7.98 -7.81
N ILE A 793 -22.75 -7.14 -6.79
CA ILE A 793 -23.48 -5.87 -6.90
C ILE A 793 -22.80 -4.93 -7.89
N ILE A 794 -21.47 -4.77 -7.82
CA ILE A 794 -20.73 -3.94 -8.76
C ILE A 794 -20.86 -4.47 -10.20
N GLN A 795 -20.84 -5.78 -10.38
CA GLN A 795 -21.04 -6.39 -11.68
C GLN A 795 -22.43 -6.08 -12.25
N GLN A 796 -23.46 -6.19 -11.42
CA GLN A 796 -24.85 -5.93 -11.85
C GLN A 796 -25.07 -4.43 -12.13
N LEU A 797 -24.54 -3.53 -11.30
CA LEU A 797 -24.57 -2.10 -11.58
C LEU A 797 -23.88 -1.77 -12.92
N ASN A 798 -22.76 -2.41 -13.19
CA ASN A 798 -22.09 -2.26 -14.49
C ASN A 798 -22.93 -2.83 -15.65
N MET A 799 -23.68 -3.90 -15.44
CA MET A 799 -24.60 -4.43 -16.45
C MET A 799 -25.75 -3.45 -16.72
N LEU A 800 -26.34 -2.84 -15.69
CA LEU A 800 -27.38 -1.81 -15.83
C LEU A 800 -26.87 -0.59 -16.62
N ILE A 801 -25.68 -0.07 -16.28
CA ILE A 801 -25.09 1.04 -17.04
C ILE A 801 -24.80 0.62 -18.50
N ARG A 802 -24.34 -0.59 -18.73
CA ARG A 802 -24.10 -1.08 -20.09
C ARG A 802 -25.37 -1.22 -20.89
N SER A 803 -26.48 -1.67 -20.29
CA SER A 803 -27.78 -1.75 -20.97
C SER A 803 -28.31 -0.38 -21.38
N CYS A 804 -28.10 0.66 -20.53
CA CYS A 804 -28.38 2.04 -20.89
C CYS A 804 -27.39 2.61 -21.94
N SER A 805 -26.17 2.09 -22.00
CA SER A 805 -25.16 2.54 -22.95
C SER A 805 -25.47 2.09 -24.38
N ALA A 806 -25.62 0.78 -24.58
CA ALA A 806 -25.84 0.18 -25.88
C ALA A 806 -26.58 -1.16 -25.72
N ALA A 807 -27.88 -1.11 -25.52
CA ALA A 807 -28.73 -2.29 -25.32
C ALA A 807 -28.59 -3.31 -26.45
N HIS A 808 -28.47 -2.83 -27.69
CA HIS A 808 -28.33 -3.66 -28.89
C HIS A 808 -27.05 -4.51 -28.96
N LEU A 809 -26.11 -4.31 -28.03
CA LEU A 809 -24.92 -5.16 -27.91
C LEU A 809 -25.12 -6.37 -26.98
N PHE A 810 -26.27 -6.47 -26.32
CA PHE A 810 -26.62 -7.63 -25.52
C PHE A 810 -27.22 -8.73 -26.36
N LYS A 811 -26.90 -9.99 -26.10
CA LYS A 811 -27.43 -11.14 -26.80
C LYS A 811 -28.94 -11.30 -26.60
N GLU A 812 -29.41 -10.85 -25.45
CA GLU A 812 -30.83 -10.88 -25.03
C GLU A 812 -31.66 -9.74 -25.58
N TYR A 813 -31.08 -8.83 -26.34
CA TYR A 813 -31.79 -7.74 -26.97
C TYR A 813 -32.48 -8.22 -28.25
N ASN A 814 -33.82 -8.20 -28.24
CA ASN A 814 -34.65 -8.69 -29.36
C ASN A 814 -35.08 -7.59 -30.32
N GLY A 815 -34.62 -6.35 -30.16
CA GLY A 815 -34.94 -5.24 -31.06
C GLY A 815 -34.10 -5.23 -32.32
N SER A 816 -34.62 -4.60 -33.38
CA SER A 816 -33.87 -4.39 -34.62
C SER A 816 -33.13 -3.05 -34.59
N GLY A 817 -31.87 -3.04 -35.01
CA GLY A 817 -31.07 -1.82 -35.14
C GLY A 817 -30.45 -1.34 -33.82
N TYR A 818 -30.19 -0.04 -33.75
CA TYR A 818 -29.54 0.61 -32.62
C TYR A 818 -30.54 1.17 -31.59
N SER A 819 -30.07 1.40 -30.37
CA SER A 819 -30.87 1.83 -29.23
C SER A 819 -31.38 3.27 -29.35
N SER A 820 -32.41 3.61 -28.55
CA SER A 820 -33.06 4.95 -28.51
C SER A 820 -32.04 6.05 -28.19
N LYS A 821 -31.08 5.80 -27.33
CA LYS A 821 -29.98 6.73 -27.04
C LYS A 821 -29.15 7.03 -28.30
N PHE A 822 -28.86 6.04 -29.11
CA PHE A 822 -28.15 6.21 -30.40
C PHE A 822 -29.01 7.08 -31.35
N LYS A 823 -30.31 6.84 -31.42
CA LYS A 823 -31.22 7.68 -32.22
C LYS A 823 -31.15 9.13 -31.79
N LYS A 824 -31.21 9.41 -30.50
CA LYS A 824 -31.11 10.78 -29.96
C LYS A 824 -29.78 11.44 -30.38
N VAL A 825 -28.67 10.73 -30.18
CA VAL A 825 -27.30 11.24 -30.57
C VAL A 825 -27.24 11.48 -32.11
N PHE A 826 -27.80 10.61 -32.91
CA PHE A 826 -27.80 10.83 -34.37
C PHE A 826 -28.70 11.97 -34.80
N THR A 827 -29.81 12.23 -34.10
CA THR A 827 -30.60 13.44 -34.33
C THR A 827 -29.81 14.71 -34.03
N MET A 828 -29.09 14.74 -32.91
CA MET A 828 -28.18 15.85 -32.53
C MET A 828 -27.07 16.05 -33.58
N LEU A 829 -26.47 14.98 -34.09
CA LEU A 829 -25.44 15.05 -35.14
C LEU A 829 -25.99 15.61 -36.46
N LYS A 830 -27.27 15.37 -36.79
CA LYS A 830 -27.95 15.97 -37.95
C LYS A 830 -28.19 17.45 -37.75
N GLU A 831 -28.65 17.85 -36.54
CA GLU A 831 -28.88 19.26 -36.20
C GLU A 831 -27.55 20.08 -36.25
N TRP A 832 -26.40 19.45 -35.89
CA TRP A 832 -25.10 20.08 -35.87
C TRP A 832 -24.21 19.67 -37.07
N ASP A 833 -24.79 19.60 -38.24
CA ASP A 833 -24.10 19.05 -39.43
C ASP A 833 -22.84 19.81 -39.83
N ASN A 834 -22.77 21.11 -39.52
CA ASN A 834 -21.65 21.97 -39.87
C ASN A 834 -20.64 22.22 -38.74
N GLU A 835 -20.77 21.53 -37.58
CA GLU A 835 -19.92 21.74 -36.42
C GLU A 835 -19.08 20.50 -36.07
N PRO A 836 -17.87 20.69 -35.59
CA PRO A 836 -17.11 19.60 -35.01
C PRO A 836 -17.75 19.09 -33.71
N VAL A 837 -17.93 17.79 -33.60
CA VAL A 837 -18.59 17.14 -32.46
C VAL A 837 -17.71 16.08 -31.84
N VAL A 838 -17.68 16.03 -30.51
CA VAL A 838 -17.01 14.94 -29.78
C VAL A 838 -18.03 14.14 -28.98
N ILE A 839 -18.03 12.83 -29.15
CA ILE A 839 -18.86 11.87 -28.43
C ILE A 839 -17.99 11.11 -27.44
N GLY A 840 -18.20 11.35 -26.16
CA GLY A 840 -17.47 10.71 -25.05
C GLY A 840 -18.22 9.50 -24.48
N CYS A 841 -17.71 8.31 -24.76
CA CYS A 841 -18.25 7.04 -24.25
C CYS A 841 -17.41 6.51 -23.09
N ARG A 842 -18.01 5.69 -22.23
CA ARG A 842 -17.27 4.99 -21.16
C ARG A 842 -16.69 3.66 -21.64
N PHE A 843 -17.43 2.94 -22.47
CA PHE A 843 -17.07 1.60 -22.88
C PHE A 843 -16.54 1.57 -24.33
N LYS A 844 -15.43 0.84 -24.54
CA LYS A 844 -14.80 0.68 -25.85
C LYS A 844 -15.74 0.08 -26.90
N LYS A 845 -16.59 -0.89 -26.51
CA LYS A 845 -17.58 -1.48 -27.43
C LYS A 845 -18.60 -0.46 -27.91
N THR A 846 -19.01 0.47 -27.04
CA THR A 846 -19.94 1.55 -27.41
C THR A 846 -19.28 2.52 -28.39
N VAL A 847 -17.98 2.84 -28.20
CA VAL A 847 -17.20 3.67 -29.16
C VAL A 847 -17.27 3.04 -30.57
N TYR A 848 -16.96 1.77 -30.69
CA TYR A 848 -16.96 1.08 -32.00
C TYR A 848 -18.38 0.95 -32.58
N SER A 849 -19.41 0.80 -31.73
CA SER A 849 -20.79 0.76 -32.19
C SER A 849 -21.20 2.11 -32.76
N TYR A 850 -20.94 3.24 -32.08
CA TYR A 850 -21.15 4.57 -32.65
C TYR A 850 -20.38 4.78 -33.93
N ALA A 851 -19.10 4.41 -33.96
CA ALA A 851 -18.24 4.55 -35.12
C ALA A 851 -18.77 3.80 -36.35
N ARG A 852 -19.34 2.61 -36.15
CA ARG A 852 -19.95 1.81 -37.23
C ARG A 852 -21.15 2.57 -37.82
N TYR A 853 -22.13 2.93 -37.00
CA TYR A 853 -23.35 3.57 -37.47
C TYR A 853 -23.09 5.00 -38.00
N ILE A 854 -22.14 5.74 -37.46
CA ILE A 854 -21.78 7.07 -37.96
C ILE A 854 -21.19 6.97 -39.38
N ARG A 855 -20.38 5.95 -39.69
CA ARG A 855 -19.87 5.73 -41.04
C ARG A 855 -20.98 5.43 -42.04
N GLU A 856 -22.02 4.76 -41.60
CA GLU A 856 -23.17 4.40 -42.42
C GLU A 856 -24.12 5.60 -42.63
N LEU A 857 -24.35 6.40 -41.58
CA LEU A 857 -25.35 7.45 -41.57
C LEU A 857 -24.82 8.85 -41.98
N PHE A 858 -23.51 9.06 -41.79
CA PHE A 858 -22.84 10.35 -42.04
C PHE A 858 -21.54 10.16 -42.84
N PRO A 859 -21.57 9.55 -44.04
CA PRO A 859 -20.39 9.21 -44.82
C PRO A 859 -19.56 10.43 -45.22
N GLU A 860 -20.18 11.61 -45.33
CA GLU A 860 -19.54 12.87 -45.70
C GLU A 860 -18.68 13.46 -44.57
N ARG A 861 -18.93 13.08 -43.33
CA ARG A 861 -18.24 13.63 -42.15
C ARG A 861 -17.02 12.78 -41.78
N LYS A 862 -15.87 13.40 -41.62
CA LYS A 862 -14.66 12.67 -41.22
C LYS A 862 -14.77 12.16 -39.80
N LEU A 863 -14.66 10.85 -39.65
CA LEU A 863 -14.77 10.17 -38.35
C LEU A 863 -13.38 9.89 -37.77
N PHE A 864 -13.19 10.28 -36.50
CA PHE A 864 -12.02 9.99 -35.68
C PHE A 864 -12.38 9.09 -34.51
N ILE A 865 -11.58 8.06 -34.24
CA ILE A 865 -11.81 7.11 -33.15
C ILE A 865 -10.61 7.15 -32.21
N VAL A 866 -10.85 7.47 -30.92
CA VAL A 866 -9.78 7.57 -29.93
C VAL A 866 -10.07 6.69 -28.72
N THR A 867 -9.28 5.60 -28.58
CA THR A 867 -9.38 4.67 -27.44
C THR A 867 -8.04 4.54 -26.71
N GLY A 868 -8.07 4.38 -25.41
CA GLY A 868 -6.87 4.40 -24.57
C GLY A 868 -5.99 3.17 -24.66
N GLU A 869 -6.59 2.03 -25.01
CA GLU A 869 -5.89 0.74 -25.07
C GLU A 869 -5.14 0.55 -26.39
N ASP A 870 -5.70 1.07 -27.49
CA ASP A 870 -5.21 0.77 -28.83
C ASP A 870 -4.24 1.87 -29.36
N MET A 871 -4.09 2.97 -28.63
CA MET A 871 -3.35 4.13 -29.11
C MET A 871 -2.39 4.70 -28.07
N SER A 872 -1.15 4.93 -28.48
CA SER A 872 -0.17 5.69 -27.69
C SER A 872 -0.60 7.16 -27.53
N LEU A 873 -0.05 7.84 -26.53
CA LEU A 873 -0.33 9.27 -26.30
C LEU A 873 0.05 10.13 -27.51
N LYS A 874 1.14 9.78 -28.21
CA LYS A 874 1.60 10.47 -29.42
C LYS A 874 0.57 10.37 -30.53
N GLN A 875 0.10 9.18 -30.82
CA GLN A 875 -0.93 8.95 -31.85
C GLN A 875 -2.24 9.68 -31.56
N ARG A 876 -2.63 9.77 -30.27
CA ARG A 876 -3.83 10.54 -29.89
C ARG A 876 -3.64 12.04 -30.15
N LYS A 877 -2.47 12.60 -29.83
CA LYS A 877 -2.15 14.01 -30.13
C LYS A 877 -2.15 14.27 -31.64
N GLU A 878 -1.54 13.40 -32.43
CA GLU A 878 -1.52 13.49 -33.87
C GLU A 878 -2.95 13.44 -34.45
N MET A 879 -3.80 12.56 -33.96
CA MET A 879 -5.19 12.42 -34.42
C MET A 879 -6.03 13.66 -34.09
N ILE A 880 -5.83 14.28 -32.92
CA ILE A 880 -6.54 15.50 -32.54
C ILE A 880 -6.07 16.69 -33.36
N THR A 881 -4.76 16.76 -33.67
CA THR A 881 -4.22 17.78 -34.55
C THR A 881 -4.76 17.63 -35.98
N GLU A 882 -4.91 16.38 -36.42
CA GLU A 882 -5.49 16.11 -37.75
C GLU A 882 -6.98 16.49 -37.77
N MET A 883 -7.73 16.17 -36.72
CA MET A 883 -9.13 16.56 -36.58
C MET A 883 -9.35 18.06 -36.75
N LYS A 884 -8.45 18.90 -36.22
CA LYS A 884 -8.56 20.36 -36.31
C LYS A 884 -8.52 20.90 -37.78
N LYS A 885 -8.04 20.11 -38.73
CA LYS A 885 -7.96 20.49 -40.15
C LYS A 885 -9.27 20.34 -40.92
N HIS A 886 -10.27 19.67 -40.30
CA HIS A 886 -11.57 19.43 -40.92
C HIS A 886 -12.63 20.36 -40.31
N THR A 887 -13.60 20.76 -41.12
CA THR A 887 -14.66 21.74 -40.74
C THR A 887 -15.71 21.13 -39.81
N ASN A 888 -16.19 19.94 -40.11
CA ASN A 888 -17.26 19.28 -39.38
C ASN A 888 -16.97 17.82 -38.96
N PRO A 889 -15.77 17.54 -38.40
CA PRO A 889 -15.39 16.19 -38.03
C PRO A 889 -16.21 15.68 -36.85
N ILE A 890 -16.37 14.35 -36.76
CA ILE A 890 -16.93 13.66 -35.60
C ILE A 890 -15.81 12.88 -34.94
N MET A 891 -15.60 13.05 -33.63
CA MET A 891 -14.74 12.18 -32.85
C MET A 891 -15.57 11.32 -31.90
N VAL A 892 -15.35 10.01 -31.91
CA VAL A 892 -15.89 9.10 -30.90
C VAL A 892 -14.74 8.56 -30.05
N CYS A 893 -14.81 8.77 -28.77
CA CYS A 893 -13.70 8.44 -27.87
C CYS A 893 -14.15 7.80 -26.55
N THR A 894 -13.22 7.09 -25.89
CA THR A 894 -13.43 6.77 -24.47
C THR A 894 -13.07 7.98 -23.61
N GLN A 895 -13.95 8.35 -22.65
CA GLN A 895 -13.72 9.49 -21.76
C GLN A 895 -12.34 9.42 -21.09
N GLN A 896 -11.92 8.23 -20.70
CA GLN A 896 -10.61 8.02 -20.08
C GLN A 896 -9.43 8.30 -21.02
N SER A 897 -9.58 8.07 -22.33
CA SER A 897 -8.50 8.31 -23.30
C SER A 897 -8.19 9.79 -23.51
N LEU A 898 -9.17 10.66 -23.29
CA LEU A 898 -9.03 12.12 -23.35
C LEU A 898 -8.86 12.78 -21.96
N SER A 899 -9.02 12.03 -20.86
CA SER A 899 -8.98 12.60 -19.50
C SER A 899 -7.62 13.18 -19.11
N SER A 900 -6.58 13.04 -19.94
CA SER A 900 -5.21 13.46 -19.60
C SER A 900 -4.46 14.07 -20.77
N SER A 901 -3.83 15.23 -20.50
CA SER A 901 -2.76 15.85 -21.30
C SER A 901 -3.08 16.22 -22.76
N VAL A 902 -4.34 16.34 -23.11
CA VAL A 902 -4.77 16.75 -24.45
C VAL A 902 -5.72 17.93 -24.31
N SER A 903 -5.62 18.92 -25.19
CA SER A 903 -6.54 20.06 -25.28
C SER A 903 -7.31 19.98 -26.60
N ILE A 904 -8.62 20.14 -26.54
CA ILE A 904 -9.52 20.18 -27.70
C ILE A 904 -10.38 21.43 -27.56
N ASN A 905 -9.73 22.56 -27.51
CA ASN A 905 -10.31 23.88 -27.23
C ASN A 905 -11.15 24.47 -28.38
N TYR A 906 -11.06 23.90 -29.58
CA TYR A 906 -11.78 24.35 -30.78
C TYR A 906 -13.16 23.67 -30.98
N VAL A 907 -13.48 22.60 -30.25
CA VAL A 907 -14.78 21.93 -30.33
C VAL A 907 -15.78 22.56 -29.37
N ASN A 908 -16.99 22.86 -29.84
CA ASN A 908 -18.03 23.49 -29.05
C ASN A 908 -19.18 22.54 -28.69
N LYS A 909 -19.39 21.47 -29.42
CA LYS A 909 -20.46 20.49 -29.20
C LYS A 909 -19.90 19.17 -28.65
N ILE A 910 -20.21 18.88 -27.40
CA ILE A 910 -19.70 17.72 -26.69
C ILE A 910 -20.89 16.87 -26.20
N ILE A 911 -20.93 15.61 -26.59
CA ILE A 911 -21.94 14.64 -26.15
C ILE A 911 -21.30 13.64 -25.18
N VAL A 912 -21.91 13.51 -24.02
CA VAL A 912 -21.55 12.49 -23.02
C VAL A 912 -22.65 11.44 -23.02
N THR A 913 -22.34 10.25 -23.50
CA THR A 913 -23.31 9.18 -23.67
C THR A 913 -23.47 8.27 -22.45
N GLU A 914 -22.46 8.25 -21.56
CA GLU A 914 -22.48 7.45 -20.33
C GLU A 914 -21.80 8.20 -19.20
N LEU A 915 -22.36 8.05 -18.01
CA LEU A 915 -21.83 8.68 -16.80
C LEU A 915 -20.83 7.76 -16.08
N ALA A 916 -19.74 8.33 -15.64
CA ALA A 916 -18.79 7.63 -14.78
C ALA A 916 -19.28 7.64 -13.31
N TRP A 917 -19.03 6.60 -12.53
CA TRP A 917 -19.28 6.58 -11.07
C TRP A 917 -18.55 7.68 -10.31
N ASN A 918 -17.46 8.15 -10.88
CA ASN A 918 -16.63 9.18 -10.32
C ASN A 918 -16.82 10.49 -11.12
N GLY A 919 -17.47 11.46 -10.53
CA GLY A 919 -17.67 12.78 -11.10
C GLY A 919 -16.37 13.47 -11.51
N ALA A 920 -15.26 13.21 -10.79
CA ALA A 920 -13.95 13.75 -11.14
C ALA A 920 -13.44 13.31 -12.52
N SER A 921 -13.72 12.06 -12.92
CA SER A 921 -13.35 11.58 -14.27
C SER A 921 -14.14 12.27 -15.37
N LEU A 922 -15.43 12.52 -15.11
CA LEU A 922 -16.28 13.25 -16.03
C LEU A 922 -15.85 14.72 -16.13
N HIS A 923 -15.58 15.34 -15.00
CA HIS A 923 -15.06 16.71 -14.96
C HIS A 923 -13.69 16.83 -15.67
N GLN A 924 -12.80 15.88 -15.47
CA GLN A 924 -11.52 15.84 -16.20
C GLN A 924 -11.70 15.68 -17.72
N PHE A 925 -12.71 14.92 -18.16
CA PHE A 925 -13.03 14.80 -19.59
C PHE A 925 -13.57 16.11 -20.15
N THR A 926 -14.59 16.69 -19.53
CA THR A 926 -15.22 17.94 -20.00
C THR A 926 -14.26 19.14 -19.97
N ALA A 927 -13.36 19.16 -18.98
CA ALA A 927 -12.32 20.19 -18.87
C ALA A 927 -11.27 20.17 -20.00
N ARG A 928 -11.27 19.20 -20.91
CA ARG A 928 -10.41 19.21 -22.11
C ARG A 928 -10.90 20.18 -23.15
N PHE A 929 -12.16 20.51 -23.10
CA PHE A 929 -12.81 21.45 -24.00
C PHE A 929 -12.86 22.87 -23.42
N ILE A 930 -12.87 22.99 -22.08
CA ILE A 930 -12.92 24.27 -21.36
C ILE A 930 -11.49 24.65 -20.97
N ARG A 931 -10.91 25.59 -21.69
CA ARG A 931 -9.52 26.05 -21.50
C ARG A 931 -9.43 27.55 -21.55
N PHE A 932 -8.38 28.12 -20.94
CA PHE A 932 -8.11 29.55 -20.98
C PHE A 932 -7.98 30.10 -22.43
N ASP A 933 -7.41 29.27 -23.30
CA ASP A 933 -7.20 29.55 -24.72
C ASP A 933 -8.35 29.04 -25.62
N SER A 934 -9.54 28.81 -25.06
CA SER A 934 -10.70 28.43 -25.86
C SER A 934 -11.10 29.52 -26.85
N GLU A 935 -11.27 29.14 -28.12
CA GLU A 935 -11.58 30.04 -29.21
C GLU A 935 -13.03 30.58 -29.16
N ALA A 936 -13.92 29.87 -28.44
CA ALA A 936 -15.34 30.24 -28.30
C ALA A 936 -15.78 30.24 -26.83
N ASP A 937 -16.69 31.19 -26.52
CA ASP A 937 -17.28 31.34 -25.18
C ASP A 937 -18.58 30.56 -24.97
N ASN A 938 -19.00 29.75 -25.94
CA ASN A 938 -20.26 29.01 -25.89
C ASN A 938 -20.01 27.53 -26.20
N LYS A 939 -19.53 26.79 -25.22
CA LYS A 939 -19.38 25.33 -25.31
C LYS A 939 -20.62 24.67 -24.72
N GLU A 940 -21.17 23.72 -25.46
CA GLU A 940 -22.36 22.98 -25.05
C GLU A 940 -21.96 21.53 -24.70
N ILE A 941 -22.24 21.15 -23.48
CA ILE A 941 -21.98 19.80 -22.97
C ILE A 941 -23.31 19.11 -22.72
N HIS A 942 -23.62 18.13 -23.53
CA HIS A 942 -24.89 17.40 -23.52
C HIS A 942 -24.74 16.03 -22.87
N TYR A 943 -25.45 15.82 -21.76
CA TYR A 943 -25.52 14.54 -21.08
C TYR A 943 -26.75 13.78 -21.55
N VAL A 944 -26.57 12.75 -22.37
CA VAL A 944 -27.68 11.94 -22.90
C VAL A 944 -27.95 10.78 -21.96
N THR A 945 -29.11 10.83 -21.30
CA THR A 945 -29.50 9.86 -20.27
C THR A 945 -30.89 9.29 -20.54
N TYR A 946 -31.12 8.05 -20.10
CA TYR A 946 -32.50 7.53 -20.09
C TYR A 946 -33.25 8.06 -18.90
N GLU A 947 -34.53 8.46 -19.16
CA GLU A 947 -35.50 8.74 -18.11
C GLU A 947 -35.76 7.49 -17.27
N ASN A 948 -36.06 7.67 -15.99
CA ASN A 948 -36.40 6.59 -15.08
C ASN A 948 -35.37 5.43 -15.08
N SER A 949 -34.08 5.75 -15.07
CA SER A 949 -33.02 4.79 -15.12
C SER A 949 -31.94 5.07 -14.08
N ILE A 950 -31.03 4.11 -13.91
CA ILE A 950 -29.82 4.29 -13.09
C ILE A 950 -29.02 5.54 -13.51
N GLU A 951 -29.06 5.96 -14.78
CA GLU A 951 -28.29 7.11 -15.27
C GLU A 951 -28.84 8.43 -14.74
N SER A 952 -30.15 8.62 -14.67
CA SER A 952 -30.75 9.83 -14.12
C SER A 952 -30.41 10.01 -12.65
N ASN A 953 -30.41 8.95 -11.87
CA ASN A 953 -29.98 8.96 -10.47
C ASN A 953 -28.48 9.17 -10.32
N LEU A 954 -27.68 8.57 -11.20
CA LEU A 954 -26.23 8.76 -11.21
C LEU A 954 -25.86 10.21 -11.55
N LEU A 955 -26.56 10.86 -12.48
CA LEU A 955 -26.34 12.27 -12.81
C LEU A 955 -26.67 13.18 -11.61
N LYS A 956 -27.78 12.94 -10.92
CA LYS A 956 -28.13 13.65 -9.67
C LYS A 956 -27.03 13.48 -8.62
N LEU A 957 -26.49 12.27 -8.44
CA LEU A 957 -25.38 11.97 -7.52
C LEU A 957 -24.12 12.73 -7.90
N ILE A 958 -23.75 12.79 -9.18
CA ILE A 958 -22.56 13.50 -9.66
C ILE A 958 -22.70 15.00 -9.38
N LEU A 959 -23.85 15.58 -9.66
CA LEU A 959 -24.14 16.99 -9.41
C LEU A 959 -24.14 17.32 -7.90
N SER A 960 -24.61 16.41 -7.04
CA SER A 960 -24.54 16.60 -5.58
C SER A 960 -23.09 16.56 -5.05
N LYS A 961 -22.22 15.75 -5.64
CA LYS A 961 -20.78 15.72 -5.30
C LYS A 961 -20.03 16.98 -5.76
N GLU A 962 -20.43 17.58 -6.86
CA GLU A 962 -19.94 18.92 -7.27
C GLU A 962 -20.31 19.97 -6.22
N LYS A 963 -21.51 19.90 -5.64
CA LYS A 963 -21.95 20.78 -4.55
C LYS A 963 -21.12 20.59 -3.28
N LEU A 964 -20.68 19.38 -2.94
CA LEU A 964 -19.77 19.14 -1.82
C LEU A 964 -18.40 19.82 -2.02
N ASN A 965 -17.91 19.91 -3.25
CA ASN A 965 -16.73 20.71 -3.58
C ASN A 965 -16.98 22.22 -3.44
N LEU A 966 -18.20 22.67 -3.68
CA LEU A 966 -18.61 24.07 -3.46
C LEU A 966 -18.73 24.40 -1.97
N PHE A 967 -19.12 23.45 -1.10
CA PHE A 967 -19.06 23.63 0.36
C PHE A 967 -17.65 24.00 0.84
N MET A 968 -16.62 23.45 0.23
CA MET A 968 -15.23 23.83 0.52
C MET A 968 -14.93 25.29 0.19
N LYS A 969 -15.82 25.98 -0.50
CA LYS A 969 -15.67 27.33 -1.02
C LYS A 969 -16.53 28.40 -0.32
N ASP A 970 -17.80 28.08 0.06
CA ASP A 970 -18.80 29.09 0.43
C ASP A 970 -18.85 29.40 1.94
N ASP A 971 -18.76 30.68 2.29
CA ASP A 971 -18.68 31.16 3.68
C ASP A 971 -20.02 31.31 4.38
N ASN A 972 -21.13 31.26 3.64
CA ASN A 972 -22.45 31.66 4.11
C ASN A 972 -23.48 30.54 4.19
N ILE A 973 -23.08 29.29 4.14
CA ILE A 973 -24.03 28.18 4.23
C ILE A 973 -24.13 27.73 5.68
N ASP A 974 -25.29 27.98 6.30
CA ASP A 974 -25.66 27.48 7.61
C ASP A 974 -25.77 25.95 7.62
N ASP A 975 -25.46 25.30 8.74
CA ASP A 975 -25.50 23.84 8.85
C ASP A 975 -26.90 23.26 8.49
N GLU A 976 -28.00 23.93 8.89
CA GLU A 976 -29.36 23.54 8.53
C GLU A 976 -29.63 23.69 7.03
N GLU A 977 -29.18 24.76 6.41
CA GLU A 977 -29.30 24.95 4.96
C GLU A 977 -28.46 23.96 4.15
N LEU A 978 -27.34 23.53 4.72
CA LEU A 978 -26.51 22.43 4.21
C LEU A 978 -27.31 21.11 4.21
N PHE A 979 -28.03 20.81 5.28
CA PHE A 979 -28.82 19.59 5.40
C PHE A 979 -30.08 19.62 4.51
N GLU A 980 -30.81 20.74 4.45
CA GLU A 980 -31.97 20.88 3.59
C GLU A 980 -31.61 20.86 2.09
N ARG A 981 -30.50 21.52 1.71
CA ARG A 981 -30.02 21.52 0.32
C ARG A 981 -29.31 20.21 -0.07
N PHE A 982 -28.65 19.56 0.87
CA PHE A 982 -27.92 18.31 0.61
C PHE A 982 -28.73 17.08 1.01
N GLY A 983 -29.92 17.18 1.62
CA GLY A 983 -30.92 16.14 1.95
C GLY A 983 -30.66 14.71 1.45
N VAL A 984 -29.41 14.42 1.33
CA VAL A 984 -28.82 13.33 0.59
C VAL A 984 -28.35 12.33 1.60
N ASP A 985 -29.21 11.37 1.80
CA ASP A 985 -28.81 10.08 2.34
C ASP A 985 -27.71 9.53 1.42
N PHE A 986 -26.44 9.66 1.82
CA PHE A 986 -25.26 9.29 1.01
C PHE A 986 -25.05 7.78 0.90
N ASP A 987 -26.05 6.98 1.10
CA ASP A 987 -26.03 5.60 0.68
C ASP A 987 -26.25 5.56 -0.84
N ILE A 988 -25.14 5.42 -1.60
CA ILE A 988 -25.16 5.33 -3.06
C ILE A 988 -26.21 4.33 -3.56
N LEU A 989 -26.44 3.28 -2.81
CA LEU A 989 -27.45 2.29 -3.16
C LEU A 989 -28.87 2.82 -2.92
N ASN A 990 -29.12 3.51 -1.81
CA ASN A 990 -30.43 4.11 -1.54
C ASN A 990 -30.76 5.29 -2.50
N MET A 991 -29.74 6.01 -2.98
CA MET A 991 -29.94 7.04 -4.01
C MET A 991 -30.23 6.47 -5.39
N LEU A 992 -29.70 5.30 -5.68
CA LEU A 992 -29.89 4.65 -6.98
C LEU A 992 -31.10 3.72 -7.01
N MET A 993 -31.73 3.44 -5.86
CA MET A 993 -32.79 2.46 -5.69
C MET A 993 -33.96 3.04 -4.90
N THR A 994 -35.16 2.87 -5.40
CA THR A 994 -36.38 2.99 -4.60
C THR A 994 -36.77 1.65 -3.98
N LYS A 995 -37.17 1.69 -2.71
CA LYS A 995 -37.61 0.50 -1.97
C LYS A 995 -39.13 0.44 -2.02
N GLU A 996 -39.69 -0.52 -2.71
CA GLU A 996 -41.09 -0.85 -2.69
C GLU A 996 -41.32 -2.16 -1.96
N LYS A 997 -42.43 -2.29 -1.20
CA LYS A 997 -42.84 -3.57 -0.66
C LYS A 997 -43.75 -4.25 -1.67
N ASP A 998 -43.42 -5.48 -2.01
CA ASP A 998 -44.27 -6.32 -2.83
C ASP A 998 -45.49 -6.82 -2.03
N GLN A 999 -46.44 -7.47 -2.70
CA GLN A 999 -47.69 -7.97 -2.09
C GLN A 999 -47.42 -8.99 -0.97
N ASP A 1000 -46.24 -9.61 -0.92
CA ASP A 1000 -45.82 -10.57 0.09
C ASP A 1000 -45.05 -9.91 1.24
N GLY A 1001 -44.93 -8.57 1.26
CA GLY A 1001 -44.23 -7.80 2.29
C GLY A 1001 -42.71 -7.75 2.16
N TYR A 1002 -42.14 -8.29 1.07
CA TYR A 1002 -40.70 -8.22 0.79
C TYR A 1002 -40.34 -6.88 0.15
N THR A 1003 -39.18 -6.35 0.50
CA THR A 1003 -38.71 -5.09 -0.07
C THR A 1003 -38.16 -5.32 -1.48
N ARG A 1004 -38.84 -4.77 -2.48
CA ARG A 1004 -38.41 -4.71 -3.87
C ARG A 1004 -37.57 -3.46 -4.10
N LEU A 1005 -36.47 -3.60 -4.83
CA LEU A 1005 -35.57 -2.51 -5.15
C LEU A 1005 -35.73 -2.14 -6.63
N ASN A 1006 -36.19 -0.94 -6.92
CA ASN A 1006 -36.31 -0.41 -8.29
C ASN A 1006 -35.19 0.59 -8.57
N TRP A 1007 -34.58 0.48 -9.74
CA TRP A 1007 -33.56 1.38 -10.23
C TRP A 1007 -34.21 2.46 -11.10
N GLY A 1008 -34.44 3.60 -10.56
CA GLY A 1008 -35.09 4.71 -11.25
C GLY A 1008 -36.39 5.16 -10.58
N GLN A 1009 -36.59 6.42 -10.49
CA GLN A 1009 -37.65 7.23 -9.80
C GLN A 1009 -37.59 7.17 -8.25
N GLN A 1010 -37.15 8.29 -7.67
CA GLN A 1010 -37.89 8.90 -6.56
C GLN A 1010 -38.84 9.93 -7.16
N GLU A 1011 -40.11 9.79 -6.90
CA GLU A 1011 -41.03 10.91 -7.03
C GLU A 1011 -40.54 12.02 -6.10
N ILE A 1012 -40.32 13.19 -6.66
CA ILE A 1012 -40.05 14.40 -5.90
C ILE A 1012 -41.35 14.77 -5.22
N ILE A 1013 -41.46 14.54 -3.91
CA ILE A 1013 -42.42 15.20 -3.07
C ILE A 1013 -41.84 16.55 -2.69
#